data_7d4587d9c369cfcdbba5f682c6d069be
#
_entry.id   7d4587d9c369cfcdbba5f682c6d069be
#
_cell.length_a   1.000
_cell.length_b   1.000
_cell.length_c   1.000
_cell.angle_alpha   90.00
_cell.angle_beta   90.00
_cell.angle_gamma   90.00
#
_symmetry.space_group_name_H-M   'P 1'
#
loop_
_entity.id
_entity.type
_entity.pdbx_description
1 polymer ?
#
loop_
_entity_poly.entity_id
_entity_poly.type
_entity_poly.pdbx_seq_one_letter_code
_entity_poly.pdbx_strand_id
1 'polypeptide(L)'
;MQERYSEEVKSILEAAQQQAVMNYQQELSCAHILVALSSSEGFFRFLLANVKADERNFAQEAKALMQRIPSVKGQDRQLVMSTALARVLGLAAQAAGQGEVNVGNLVAALAGDGDSETVSLLKKYGIDKKKVEGLYMAYTNGQADEESKQTLEKYGQDLTAKAMEGKLDPVIGRDEEIRRVIEILSRRKKNNPVLIGEPGVGKTAIAEGLARRIVAGDVPENLKNKTLYALDLAALVAGAKYRGEFEERLKKVLKVISDSAGQIIMFIDELHTVVGAGAAEGAMDAGNILKPMLARGELRCIGATTLNEYRKYIEKDSALERRFQPVMVKQPGVEDTISILRGLKERYEVHHGVRIKDAALVAAAVMSNRYINDRFLPDKAIDLVDEAAARLRTEIDSLPAALDESKRRILQLEIEAQALGKEQDGQSKERLVKIEEELSELRKENEELVKRWDGEKASIARVREVKKEIDAVKQEMEGAERSYDLNKLAELKYGRLPALEKELAEVEANNKNDKENVLLKEEVDEEDIAKVVSTWTGIPVSRLSGGEREKLVHLEDILHQRVVGQDDAVKAVSEAVVRARAGIKDPDRPIGSFIFLGPTGVGKTELAKALAEILFDDERNMIRIDMSEYMEKHTVSRLIGAPPGYVGYDEGGQLTEAVRRHPYSVILLDEIEKAHADVFNVLLQVLDDGRLTDGQGRNVDFKNTLIIMTSNLGSAEIMKKQGQISREDIQSMLMQFFRPEFLNRVDDIVVFKALEKEQINDIVKMILKELGERLEKQLDLTLVCSDEAVAYLADTGFDPAFGARPLKRLIVHTVENLLGRKIVSGEIKSGETVRVVLKNGVIDIEQVS
;
A
#
# COMPACT_ATOMS: atom_id res chain seq x y z
N MET A 1 38.97 -40.07 29.04
CA MET A 1 38.38 -39.22 30.10
C MET A 1 37.95 -37.82 29.69
N GLN A 2 38.55 -37.26 28.65
CA GLN A 2 38.20 -35.86 28.20
C GLN A 2 36.82 -35.68 27.52
N GLU A 3 36.20 -36.73 27.01
CA GLU A 3 34.91 -36.66 26.30
C GLU A 3 33.67 -36.47 27.21
N ARG A 4 33.81 -36.42 28.50
CA ARG A 4 32.71 -36.30 29.47
C ARG A 4 32.57 -34.93 30.11
N TYR A 5 33.40 -33.94 29.75
CA TYR A 5 33.37 -32.60 30.34
C TYR A 5 32.74 -31.59 29.36
N SER A 6 31.91 -30.69 29.84
CA SER A 6 31.42 -29.57 29.05
C SER A 6 32.57 -28.69 28.58
N GLU A 7 32.39 -27.94 27.47
CA GLU A 7 33.44 -27.05 26.92
C GLU A 7 33.92 -26.02 27.97
N GLU A 8 32.98 -25.52 28.79
CA GLU A 8 33.29 -24.59 29.90
C GLU A 8 34.19 -25.25 30.95
N VAL A 9 33.96 -26.46 31.36
CA VAL A 9 34.79 -27.21 32.30
C VAL A 9 36.16 -27.54 31.68
N LYS A 10 36.24 -27.91 30.42
CA LYS A 10 37.50 -28.12 29.70
C LYS A 10 38.35 -26.86 29.72
N SER A 11 37.79 -25.70 29.38
CA SER A 11 38.47 -24.40 29.42
C SER A 11 39.00 -24.05 30.80
N ILE A 12 38.22 -24.32 31.87
CA ILE A 12 38.65 -24.12 33.29
C ILE A 12 39.81 -25.02 33.64
N LEU A 13 39.77 -26.30 33.25
CA LEU A 13 40.85 -27.27 33.51
C LEU A 13 42.11 -26.88 32.74
N GLU A 14 42.02 -26.46 31.50
CA GLU A 14 43.15 -25.98 30.71
C GLU A 14 43.78 -24.71 31.32
N ALA A 15 42.94 -23.72 31.71
CA ALA A 15 43.38 -22.53 32.39
C ALA A 15 44.12 -22.84 33.70
N ALA A 16 43.56 -23.73 34.50
CA ALA A 16 44.18 -24.22 35.74
C ALA A 16 45.52 -24.93 35.51
N GLN A 17 45.64 -25.74 34.46
CA GLN A 17 46.87 -26.39 34.06
C GLN A 17 47.93 -25.38 33.57
N GLN A 18 47.55 -24.40 32.79
CA GLN A 18 48.44 -23.34 32.37
C GLN A 18 48.97 -22.52 33.53
N GLN A 19 48.14 -22.20 34.51
CA GLN A 19 48.55 -21.51 35.75
C GLN A 19 49.55 -22.32 36.57
N ALA A 20 49.36 -23.64 36.73
CA ALA A 20 50.32 -24.49 37.44
C ALA A 20 51.68 -24.51 36.76
N VAL A 21 51.71 -24.61 35.39
CA VAL A 21 52.92 -24.57 34.59
C VAL A 21 53.66 -23.19 34.71
N MET A 22 52.89 -22.09 34.61
CA MET A 22 53.45 -20.71 34.72
C MET A 22 54.05 -20.45 36.09
N ASN A 23 53.49 -20.99 37.16
CA ASN A 23 53.99 -20.81 38.52
C ASN A 23 55.04 -21.85 38.92
N TYR A 24 55.53 -22.67 37.99
CA TYR A 24 56.54 -23.72 38.25
C TYR A 24 56.12 -24.77 39.29
N GLN A 25 54.87 -25.07 39.37
CA GLN A 25 54.30 -26.05 40.29
C GLN A 25 54.17 -27.43 39.65
N GLN A 26 54.45 -28.48 40.40
CA GLN A 26 54.41 -29.88 39.91
C GLN A 26 53.07 -30.57 40.18
N GLU A 27 52.21 -29.96 40.99
CA GLU A 27 50.92 -30.50 41.39
C GLU A 27 49.77 -29.57 40.94
N LEU A 28 48.84 -30.11 40.16
CA LEU A 28 47.57 -29.46 39.84
C LEU A 28 46.59 -29.73 40.97
N SER A 29 46.20 -28.73 41.73
CA SER A 29 45.34 -28.81 42.95
C SER A 29 44.00 -28.11 42.78
N CYS A 30 43.08 -28.26 43.73
CA CYS A 30 41.80 -27.54 43.77
C CYS A 30 41.96 -26.02 43.80
N ALA A 31 43.07 -25.48 44.36
CA ALA A 31 43.34 -24.05 44.38
C ALA A 31 43.52 -23.46 42.94
N HIS A 32 44.14 -24.21 42.03
CA HIS A 32 44.26 -23.78 40.61
C HIS A 32 42.92 -23.73 39.95
N ILE A 33 42.01 -24.67 40.23
CA ILE A 33 40.64 -24.67 39.70
C ILE A 33 39.89 -23.45 40.23
N LEU A 34 40.03 -23.11 41.54
CA LEU A 34 39.38 -21.89 42.08
C LEU A 34 39.87 -20.61 41.43
N VAL A 35 41.17 -20.51 41.17
CA VAL A 35 41.72 -19.32 40.45
C VAL A 35 41.20 -19.26 39.03
N ALA A 36 41.15 -20.37 38.33
CA ALA A 36 40.57 -20.42 36.99
C ALA A 36 39.07 -20.05 36.97
N LEU A 37 38.30 -20.58 37.92
CA LEU A 37 36.88 -20.25 38.12
C LEU A 37 36.67 -18.77 38.44
N SER A 38 37.53 -18.17 39.30
CA SER A 38 37.43 -16.74 39.64
C SER A 38 37.73 -15.79 38.45
N SER A 39 38.38 -16.32 37.41
CA SER A 39 38.68 -15.59 36.19
C SER A 39 37.74 -15.89 35.04
N SER A 40 36.82 -16.85 35.17
CA SER A 40 35.85 -17.23 34.16
C SER A 40 34.57 -16.37 34.25
N GLU A 41 34.02 -16.06 33.11
CA GLU A 41 32.67 -15.51 33.01
C GLU A 41 31.68 -16.71 33.04
N GLY A 42 30.54 -16.57 33.68
CA GLY A 42 29.52 -17.64 33.71
C GLY A 42 28.96 -17.93 35.12
N PHE A 43 28.65 -19.20 35.39
CA PHE A 43 27.99 -19.62 36.64
C PHE A 43 28.75 -19.20 37.93
N PHE A 44 30.07 -19.29 37.96
CA PHE A 44 30.82 -18.97 39.18
C PHE A 44 30.73 -17.48 39.56
N ARG A 45 30.73 -16.60 38.59
CA ARG A 45 30.53 -15.15 38.80
C ARG A 45 29.09 -14.87 39.30
N PHE A 46 28.08 -15.52 38.70
CA PHE A 46 26.71 -15.45 39.18
C PHE A 46 26.56 -15.95 40.61
N LEU A 47 27.27 -17.02 40.96
CA LEU A 47 27.30 -17.58 42.32
C LEU A 47 27.86 -16.56 43.32
N LEU A 48 29.03 -15.96 43.03
CA LEU A 48 29.68 -14.94 43.89
C LEU A 48 28.76 -13.72 44.10
N ALA A 49 28.09 -13.24 43.03
CA ALA A 49 27.14 -12.12 43.12
C ALA A 49 25.94 -12.46 44.05
N ASN A 50 25.37 -13.67 43.94
CA ASN A 50 24.24 -14.11 44.76
C ASN A 50 24.57 -14.32 46.24
N VAL A 51 25.83 -14.70 46.55
CA VAL A 51 26.29 -14.78 47.94
C VAL A 51 26.84 -13.41 48.46
N LYS A 52 26.73 -12.33 47.63
CA LYS A 52 27.27 -10.98 47.92
C LYS A 52 28.77 -10.98 48.28
N ALA A 53 29.52 -11.85 47.65
CA ALA A 53 30.94 -11.93 47.81
C ALA A 53 31.66 -10.90 46.90
N ASP A 54 32.70 -10.29 47.41
CA ASP A 54 33.60 -9.43 46.59
C ASP A 54 34.51 -10.32 45.72
N GLU A 55 34.27 -10.25 44.39
CA GLU A 55 35.02 -11.03 43.40
C GLU A 55 36.51 -10.81 43.48
N ARG A 56 36.96 -9.57 43.73
CA ARG A 56 38.39 -9.21 43.79
C ARG A 56 39.05 -9.83 45.02
N ASN A 57 38.39 -9.74 46.18
CA ASN A 57 38.89 -10.32 47.42
C ASN A 57 38.93 -11.85 47.32
N PHE A 58 37.88 -12.47 46.75
CA PHE A 58 37.86 -13.92 46.55
C PHE A 58 39.00 -14.38 45.61
N ALA A 59 39.22 -13.70 44.49
CA ALA A 59 40.28 -14.01 43.54
C ALA A 59 41.68 -13.87 44.16
N GLN A 60 41.89 -12.84 45.00
CA GLN A 60 43.15 -12.65 45.74
C GLN A 60 43.39 -13.77 46.74
N GLU A 61 42.40 -14.17 47.53
CA GLU A 61 42.54 -15.26 48.52
C GLU A 61 42.74 -16.61 47.81
N ALA A 62 42.05 -16.87 46.68
CA ALA A 62 42.27 -18.06 45.87
C ALA A 62 43.70 -18.11 45.30
N LYS A 63 44.21 -16.97 44.81
CA LYS A 63 45.63 -16.86 44.36
C LYS A 63 46.62 -17.05 45.52
N ALA A 64 46.35 -16.54 46.70
CA ALA A 64 47.17 -16.76 47.89
C ALA A 64 47.22 -18.26 48.31
N LEU A 65 46.11 -19.00 48.20
CA LEU A 65 46.11 -20.44 48.40
C LEU A 65 46.97 -21.18 47.34
N MET A 66 46.83 -20.82 46.08
CA MET A 66 47.61 -21.42 45.00
C MET A 66 49.12 -21.16 45.19
N GLN A 67 49.52 -19.98 45.67
CA GLN A 67 50.94 -19.60 45.91
C GLN A 67 51.56 -20.39 47.07
N ARG A 68 50.84 -20.99 47.97
CA ARG A 68 51.36 -21.87 49.04
C ARG A 68 51.88 -23.22 48.53
N ILE A 69 51.50 -23.60 47.33
CA ILE A 69 51.92 -24.87 46.71
C ILE A 69 53.38 -24.76 46.31
N PRO A 70 54.24 -25.71 46.68
CA PRO A 70 55.68 -25.65 46.39
C PRO A 70 55.97 -25.50 44.89
N SER A 71 56.86 -24.55 44.53
CA SER A 71 57.40 -24.38 43.19
C SER A 71 58.79 -24.99 43.05
N VAL A 72 59.03 -25.76 41.98
CA VAL A 72 60.31 -26.37 41.69
C VAL A 72 60.82 -25.91 40.34
N LYS A 73 62.01 -25.32 40.29
CA LYS A 73 62.67 -24.91 39.04
C LYS A 73 63.59 -26.03 38.55
N GLY A 74 63.16 -26.76 37.48
CA GLY A 74 63.98 -27.87 36.88
C GLY A 74 63.52 -28.22 35.45
N GLN A 75 64.32 -28.97 34.68
CA GLN A 75 64.13 -29.25 33.27
C GLN A 75 63.14 -30.37 32.95
N ASP A 76 62.93 -31.35 33.84
CA ASP A 76 61.95 -32.48 33.67
C ASP A 76 60.76 -32.27 34.60
N ARG A 77 59.62 -31.82 34.00
CA ARG A 77 58.37 -31.54 34.71
C ARG A 77 57.29 -32.40 34.23
N GLN A 78 56.87 -33.37 35.01
CA GLN A 78 55.56 -33.99 34.86
C GLN A 78 54.59 -33.34 35.85
N LEU A 79 53.56 -32.68 35.31
CA LEU A 79 52.48 -32.17 36.14
C LEU A 79 51.60 -33.33 36.60
N VAL A 80 51.47 -33.53 37.92
CA VAL A 80 50.69 -34.58 38.53
C VAL A 80 49.41 -33.96 39.12
N MET A 81 48.29 -34.63 38.96
CA MET A 81 47.06 -34.20 39.58
C MET A 81 47.06 -34.56 41.07
N SER A 82 46.66 -33.63 41.94
CA SER A 82 46.52 -33.90 43.35
C SER A 82 45.40 -34.93 43.62
N THR A 83 45.59 -35.74 44.67
CA THR A 83 44.59 -36.76 45.08
C THR A 83 43.25 -36.14 45.44
N ALA A 84 43.24 -34.90 46.00
CA ALA A 84 42.03 -34.15 46.28
C ALA A 84 41.29 -33.73 44.97
N LEU A 85 42.01 -33.21 43.98
CA LEU A 85 41.40 -32.83 42.73
C LEU A 85 40.90 -34.02 41.92
N ALA A 86 41.67 -35.13 41.91
CA ALA A 86 41.21 -36.36 41.28
C ALA A 86 39.92 -36.92 41.90
N ARG A 87 39.80 -36.84 43.23
CA ARG A 87 38.54 -37.18 43.93
C ARG A 87 37.40 -36.24 43.57
N VAL A 88 37.61 -34.90 43.53
CA VAL A 88 36.63 -33.90 43.16
C VAL A 88 36.11 -34.14 41.74
N LEU A 89 36.99 -34.39 40.78
CA LEU A 89 36.60 -34.66 39.40
C LEU A 89 35.82 -36.00 39.28
N GLY A 90 36.21 -37.01 40.07
CA GLY A 90 35.47 -38.27 40.16
C GLY A 90 34.03 -38.11 40.70
N LEU A 91 33.88 -37.31 41.78
CA LEU A 91 32.58 -37.02 42.36
C LEU A 91 31.71 -36.11 41.43
N ALA A 92 32.31 -35.16 40.77
CA ALA A 92 31.62 -34.36 39.74
C ALA A 92 31.11 -35.22 38.59
N ALA A 93 31.92 -36.20 38.16
CA ALA A 93 31.52 -37.17 37.14
C ALA A 93 30.40 -38.11 37.59
N GLN A 94 30.46 -38.52 38.88
CA GLN A 94 29.39 -39.30 39.47
C GLN A 94 28.08 -38.53 39.60
N ALA A 95 28.14 -37.25 39.99
CA ALA A 95 26.98 -36.36 40.06
C ALA A 95 26.34 -36.09 38.69
N ALA A 96 27.13 -36.03 37.61
CA ALA A 96 26.66 -35.88 36.23
C ALA A 96 25.97 -37.17 35.69
N GLY A 97 26.16 -38.36 36.32
CA GLY A 97 25.55 -39.62 35.88
C GLY A 97 26.02 -40.05 34.50
N GLN A 98 25.09 -40.12 33.54
CA GLN A 98 25.38 -40.41 32.13
C GLN A 98 25.64 -39.15 31.27
N GLY A 99 25.40 -37.92 31.84
CA GLY A 99 25.57 -36.64 31.17
C GLY A 99 27.02 -36.12 31.20
N GLU A 100 27.24 -34.97 30.63
CA GLU A 100 28.50 -34.22 30.72
C GLU A 100 28.64 -33.54 32.08
N VAL A 101 29.86 -33.49 32.57
CA VAL A 101 30.20 -32.78 33.81
C VAL A 101 30.16 -31.26 33.51
N ASN A 102 29.22 -30.57 34.13
CA ASN A 102 29.08 -29.11 34.01
C ASN A 102 29.78 -28.37 35.16
N VAL A 103 29.83 -27.02 35.04
CA VAL A 103 30.51 -26.18 36.06
C VAL A 103 29.81 -26.30 37.44
N GLY A 104 28.49 -26.45 37.46
CA GLY A 104 27.72 -26.68 38.69
C GLY A 104 28.15 -27.95 39.44
N ASN A 105 28.33 -29.08 38.72
CA ASN A 105 28.84 -30.32 39.28
C ASN A 105 30.25 -30.15 39.81
N LEU A 106 31.13 -29.47 39.08
CA LEU A 106 32.53 -29.20 39.48
C LEU A 106 32.60 -28.36 40.77
N VAL A 107 31.87 -27.20 40.78
CA VAL A 107 31.86 -26.31 41.95
C VAL A 107 31.21 -26.95 43.17
N ALA A 108 30.10 -27.71 42.98
CA ALA A 108 29.46 -28.43 44.05
C ALA A 108 30.37 -29.50 44.69
N ALA A 109 31.14 -30.23 43.87
CA ALA A 109 32.15 -31.19 44.32
C ALA A 109 33.33 -30.50 45.04
N LEU A 110 33.78 -29.34 44.52
CA LEU A 110 34.80 -28.54 45.19
C LEU A 110 34.36 -28.03 46.56
N ALA A 111 33.13 -27.58 46.69
CA ALA A 111 32.54 -27.06 47.94
C ALA A 111 32.27 -28.14 48.97
N GLY A 112 32.00 -29.41 48.53
CA GLY A 112 31.76 -30.51 49.41
C GLY A 112 32.99 -31.30 49.79
N ASP A 113 33.83 -31.65 48.84
CA ASP A 113 34.83 -32.69 48.90
C ASP A 113 36.24 -32.24 48.44
N GLY A 114 36.47 -30.96 48.29
CA GLY A 114 37.78 -30.35 47.98
C GLY A 114 38.81 -30.61 49.09
N ASP A 115 40.05 -30.06 48.93
CA ASP A 115 40.99 -30.03 50.06
C ASP A 115 40.50 -29.08 51.17
N SER A 116 41.04 -29.24 52.39
CA SER A 116 40.56 -28.51 53.57
C SER A 116 40.64 -26.99 53.45
N GLU A 117 41.66 -26.47 52.75
CA GLU A 117 41.83 -25.03 52.53
C GLU A 117 40.84 -24.48 51.51
N THR A 118 40.61 -25.21 50.41
CA THR A 118 39.62 -24.86 49.37
C THR A 118 38.19 -24.86 49.96
N VAL A 119 37.81 -25.91 50.69
CA VAL A 119 36.49 -25.98 51.34
C VAL A 119 36.32 -24.88 52.37
N SER A 120 37.36 -24.58 53.16
CA SER A 120 37.32 -23.50 54.16
C SER A 120 37.15 -22.13 53.50
N LEU A 121 37.81 -21.88 52.40
CA LEU A 121 37.66 -20.64 51.62
C LEU A 121 36.22 -20.50 51.06
N LEU A 122 35.70 -21.53 50.43
CA LEU A 122 34.33 -21.50 49.89
C LEU A 122 33.28 -21.31 51.00
N LYS A 123 33.43 -21.99 52.16
CA LYS A 123 32.54 -21.80 53.30
C LYS A 123 32.63 -20.38 53.90
N LYS A 124 33.84 -19.76 53.95
CA LYS A 124 34.02 -18.37 54.41
C LYS A 124 33.14 -17.40 53.61
N TYR A 125 32.96 -17.61 52.34
CA TYR A 125 32.10 -16.81 51.44
C TYR A 125 30.66 -17.34 51.36
N GLY A 126 30.29 -18.31 52.22
CA GLY A 126 28.90 -18.85 52.29
C GLY A 126 28.54 -19.75 51.13
N ILE A 127 29.53 -20.34 50.43
CA ILE A 127 29.36 -21.25 49.31
C ILE A 127 29.45 -22.70 49.88
N ASP A 128 28.30 -23.40 49.93
CA ASP A 128 28.20 -24.80 50.28
C ASP A 128 27.56 -25.61 49.12
N LYS A 129 27.70 -26.91 49.14
CA LYS A 129 27.22 -27.81 48.07
C LYS A 129 25.76 -27.63 47.75
N LYS A 130 24.87 -27.57 48.76
CA LYS A 130 23.42 -27.43 48.56
C LYS A 130 23.06 -26.10 47.90
N LYS A 131 23.74 -25.03 48.32
CA LYS A 131 23.52 -23.70 47.76
C LYS A 131 24.00 -23.59 46.32
N VAL A 132 25.15 -24.24 45.99
CA VAL A 132 25.65 -24.32 44.61
C VAL A 132 24.66 -25.07 43.74
N GLU A 133 24.16 -26.25 44.16
CA GLU A 133 23.19 -27.01 43.39
C GLU A 133 21.90 -26.21 43.15
N GLY A 134 21.35 -25.52 44.17
CA GLY A 134 20.16 -24.70 44.07
C GLY A 134 20.35 -23.49 43.13
N LEU A 135 21.47 -22.76 43.26
CA LEU A 135 21.79 -21.60 42.42
C LEU A 135 22.17 -22.01 41.00
N TYR A 136 22.75 -23.21 40.78
CA TYR A 136 23.02 -23.70 39.44
C TYR A 136 21.72 -24.00 38.67
N MET A 137 20.72 -24.60 39.33
CA MET A 137 19.39 -24.78 38.70
C MET A 137 18.74 -23.45 38.36
N ALA A 138 18.83 -22.43 39.24
CA ALA A 138 18.29 -21.11 38.97
C ALA A 138 19.02 -20.42 37.78
N TYR A 139 20.35 -20.56 37.72
CA TYR A 139 21.18 -20.01 36.64
C TYR A 139 20.85 -20.64 35.29
N THR A 140 20.76 -21.97 35.21
CA THR A 140 20.42 -22.67 33.96
C THR A 140 19.01 -22.39 33.50
N ASN A 141 18.03 -22.26 34.41
CA ASN A 141 16.68 -21.85 34.05
C ASN A 141 16.65 -20.41 33.51
N GLY A 142 17.38 -19.50 34.16
CA GLY A 142 17.47 -18.10 33.69
C GLY A 142 18.14 -17.97 32.33
N GLN A 143 19.19 -18.74 32.02
CA GLN A 143 19.79 -18.77 30.69
C GLN A 143 18.86 -19.36 29.63
N ALA A 144 18.13 -20.45 29.97
CA ALA A 144 17.16 -21.05 29.06
C ALA A 144 16.01 -20.09 28.75
N ASP A 145 15.55 -19.30 29.74
CA ASP A 145 14.53 -18.26 29.55
C ASP A 145 15.04 -17.12 28.68
N GLU A 146 16.30 -16.70 28.84
CA GLU A 146 16.89 -15.62 28.05
C GLU A 146 17.15 -16.06 26.61
N GLU A 147 17.64 -17.24 26.36
CA GLU A 147 17.81 -17.84 25.03
C GLU A 147 16.46 -18.03 24.34
N SER A 148 15.45 -18.45 25.08
CA SER A 148 14.07 -18.56 24.61
C SER A 148 13.51 -17.21 24.17
N LYS A 149 13.72 -16.17 24.99
CA LYS A 149 13.30 -14.81 24.71
C LYS A 149 14.02 -14.24 23.46
N GLN A 150 15.32 -14.40 23.37
CA GLN A 150 16.10 -13.99 22.20
C GLN A 150 15.65 -14.72 20.91
N THR A 151 15.32 -16.00 21.00
CA THR A 151 14.80 -16.78 19.88
C THR A 151 13.45 -16.24 19.40
N LEU A 152 12.55 -15.90 20.32
CA LEU A 152 11.26 -15.31 19.99
C LEU A 152 11.44 -13.91 19.38
N GLU A 153 12.25 -13.04 19.99
CA GLU A 153 12.52 -11.68 19.49
C GLU A 153 13.12 -11.67 18.07
N LYS A 154 13.91 -12.69 17.73
CA LYS A 154 14.54 -12.82 16.40
C LYS A 154 13.55 -13.21 15.30
N TYR A 155 12.52 -14.00 15.59
CA TYR A 155 11.65 -14.59 14.59
C TYR A 155 10.18 -14.16 14.70
N GLY A 156 9.90 -13.10 15.47
CA GLY A 156 8.56 -12.56 15.57
C GLY A 156 8.46 -11.40 16.55
N GLN A 157 7.22 -11.09 16.93
CA GLN A 157 6.92 -9.92 17.75
C GLN A 157 5.92 -10.27 18.85
N ASP A 158 6.20 -9.82 20.07
CA ASP A 158 5.24 -9.90 21.17
C ASP A 158 4.23 -8.76 21.07
N LEU A 159 3.00 -9.06 20.62
CA LEU A 159 1.93 -8.09 20.50
C LEU A 159 1.42 -7.62 21.88
N THR A 160 1.50 -8.47 22.91
CA THR A 160 1.11 -8.06 24.27
C THR A 160 2.10 -7.08 24.88
N ALA A 161 3.41 -7.27 24.64
CA ALA A 161 4.43 -6.31 25.04
C ALA A 161 4.23 -4.95 24.33
N LYS A 162 3.98 -4.96 23.02
CA LYS A 162 3.65 -3.73 22.26
C LYS A 162 2.37 -3.07 22.76
N ALA A 163 1.36 -3.84 23.15
CA ALA A 163 0.14 -3.30 23.75
C ALA A 163 0.41 -2.65 25.10
N MET A 164 1.29 -3.24 25.92
CA MET A 164 1.73 -2.62 27.19
C MET A 164 2.49 -1.32 26.98
N GLU A 165 3.29 -1.23 25.94
CA GLU A 165 4.03 -0.03 25.56
C GLU A 165 3.15 1.04 24.86
N GLY A 166 1.87 0.77 24.60
CA GLY A 166 0.97 1.70 23.89
C GLY A 166 1.27 1.85 22.39
N LYS A 167 2.09 0.97 21.81
CA LYS A 167 2.53 1.05 20.41
C LYS A 167 1.53 0.49 19.40
N LEU A 168 0.49 -0.23 19.85
CA LEU A 168 -0.55 -0.75 18.98
C LEU A 168 -1.64 0.27 18.69
N ASP A 169 -2.14 0.25 17.46
CA ASP A 169 -3.24 1.11 17.03
C ASP A 169 -4.57 0.76 17.75
N PRO A 170 -5.47 1.74 17.94
CA PRO A 170 -6.79 1.47 18.46
C PRO A 170 -7.60 0.64 17.45
N VAL A 171 -8.19 -0.45 17.91
CA VAL A 171 -9.03 -1.31 17.07
C VAL A 171 -10.48 -0.93 17.28
N ILE A 172 -11.15 -0.54 16.21
CA ILE A 172 -12.52 -0.01 16.21
C ILE A 172 -13.40 -0.89 15.32
N GLY A 173 -14.62 -1.19 15.77
CA GLY A 173 -15.63 -1.90 14.98
C GLY A 173 -15.35 -3.39 14.76
N ARG A 174 -14.49 -4.02 15.59
CA ARG A 174 -14.14 -5.46 15.51
C ARG A 174 -14.47 -6.25 16.80
N ASP A 175 -15.36 -5.71 17.60
CA ASP A 175 -15.70 -6.30 18.90
C ASP A 175 -16.34 -7.68 18.79
N GLU A 176 -17.16 -7.92 17.77
CA GLU A 176 -17.81 -9.21 17.55
C GLU A 176 -16.80 -10.29 17.15
N GLU A 177 -15.91 -9.96 16.21
CA GLU A 177 -14.85 -10.88 15.76
C GLU A 177 -13.87 -11.21 16.88
N ILE A 178 -13.42 -10.20 17.65
CA ILE A 178 -12.53 -10.40 18.80
C ILE A 178 -13.22 -11.27 19.86
N ARG A 179 -14.49 -11.02 20.18
CA ARG A 179 -15.27 -11.85 21.11
C ARG A 179 -15.35 -13.28 20.60
N ARG A 180 -15.59 -13.47 19.31
CA ARG A 180 -15.64 -14.80 18.69
C ARG A 180 -14.31 -15.53 18.75
N VAL A 181 -13.20 -14.83 18.54
CA VAL A 181 -11.84 -15.39 18.72
C VAL A 181 -11.61 -15.82 20.16
N ILE A 182 -11.99 -15.00 21.15
CA ILE A 182 -11.92 -15.32 22.59
C ILE A 182 -12.72 -16.58 22.93
N GLU A 183 -13.95 -16.67 22.42
CA GLU A 183 -14.81 -17.86 22.61
C GLU A 183 -14.16 -19.13 22.05
N ILE A 184 -13.59 -19.06 20.85
CA ILE A 184 -12.94 -20.20 20.20
C ILE A 184 -11.67 -20.63 20.99
N LEU A 185 -10.83 -19.68 21.38
CA LEU A 185 -9.62 -19.95 22.17
C LEU A 185 -9.93 -20.60 23.53
N SER A 186 -11.11 -20.37 24.08
CA SER A 186 -11.58 -20.93 25.35
C SER A 186 -12.17 -22.33 25.21
N ARG A 187 -12.34 -22.87 23.99
CA ARG A 187 -12.88 -24.21 23.74
C ARG A 187 -11.89 -25.31 24.12
N ARG A 188 -12.42 -26.47 24.43
CA ARG A 188 -11.59 -27.70 24.68
C ARG A 188 -11.07 -28.33 23.38
N LYS A 189 -11.81 -28.22 22.27
CA LYS A 189 -11.48 -28.75 20.94
C LYS A 189 -11.79 -27.70 19.90
N LYS A 190 -11.13 -27.76 18.76
CA LYS A 190 -11.23 -26.74 17.70
C LYS A 190 -11.02 -25.32 18.28
N ASN A 191 -9.98 -25.19 19.07
CA ASN A 191 -9.65 -23.98 19.82
C ASN A 191 -8.67 -23.05 19.10
N ASN A 192 -8.42 -23.29 17.83
CA ASN A 192 -7.59 -22.42 16.98
C ASN A 192 -8.50 -21.66 16.01
N PRO A 193 -8.75 -20.37 16.20
CA PRO A 193 -9.48 -19.56 15.25
C PRO A 193 -8.65 -19.33 14.00
N VAL A 194 -9.30 -19.26 12.85
CA VAL A 194 -8.71 -18.76 11.60
C VAL A 194 -9.56 -17.61 11.08
N LEU A 195 -8.97 -16.44 10.96
CA LEU A 195 -9.57 -15.22 10.42
C LEU A 195 -9.58 -15.31 8.90
N ILE A 196 -10.76 -15.33 8.32
CA ILE A 196 -10.96 -15.47 6.88
C ILE A 196 -11.57 -14.18 6.34
N GLY A 197 -10.91 -13.54 5.41
CA GLY A 197 -11.40 -12.31 4.79
C GLY A 197 -10.47 -11.85 3.68
N GLU A 198 -10.95 -10.92 2.86
CA GLU A 198 -10.17 -10.33 1.78
C GLU A 198 -8.92 -9.58 2.32
N PRO A 199 -7.91 -9.32 1.47
CA PRO A 199 -6.76 -8.50 1.86
C PRO A 199 -7.22 -7.10 2.32
N GLY A 200 -6.54 -6.54 3.34
CA GLY A 200 -6.82 -5.16 3.79
C GLY A 200 -8.11 -4.96 4.60
N VAL A 201 -8.87 -6.02 4.95
CA VAL A 201 -10.07 -5.87 5.79
C VAL A 201 -9.79 -5.74 7.30
N GLY A 202 -8.54 -5.80 7.73
CA GLY A 202 -8.14 -5.64 9.12
C GLY A 202 -8.07 -6.96 9.92
N LYS A 203 -7.68 -8.08 9.31
CA LYS A 203 -7.49 -9.36 10.01
C LYS A 203 -6.43 -9.27 11.11
N THR A 204 -5.30 -8.64 10.85
CA THR A 204 -4.20 -8.43 11.81
C THR A 204 -4.62 -7.54 12.96
N ALA A 205 -5.44 -6.51 12.71
CA ALA A 205 -5.99 -5.64 13.75
C ALA A 205 -6.82 -6.39 14.81
N ILE A 206 -7.50 -7.49 14.43
CA ILE A 206 -8.25 -8.33 15.39
C ILE A 206 -7.29 -8.99 16.39
N ALA A 207 -6.12 -9.46 15.95
CA ALA A 207 -5.10 -10.01 16.83
C ALA A 207 -4.51 -8.91 17.75
N GLU A 208 -4.25 -7.72 17.23
CA GLU A 208 -3.80 -6.58 18.02
C GLU A 208 -4.86 -6.14 19.05
N GLY A 209 -6.13 -6.12 18.66
CA GLY A 209 -7.25 -5.86 19.56
C GLY A 209 -7.36 -6.89 20.70
N LEU A 210 -7.14 -8.18 20.39
CA LEU A 210 -7.08 -9.22 21.40
C LEU A 210 -5.91 -8.99 22.37
N ALA A 211 -4.72 -8.62 21.87
CA ALA A 211 -3.56 -8.30 22.71
C ALA A 211 -3.88 -7.17 23.69
N ARG A 212 -4.52 -6.10 23.23
CA ARG A 212 -4.97 -4.97 24.07
C ARG A 212 -5.96 -5.42 25.14
N ARG A 213 -6.94 -6.28 24.81
CA ARG A 213 -7.90 -6.80 25.80
C ARG A 213 -7.24 -7.74 26.83
N ILE A 214 -6.24 -8.55 26.42
CA ILE A 214 -5.46 -9.36 27.35
C ILE A 214 -4.73 -8.47 28.36
N VAL A 215 -4.08 -7.41 27.89
CA VAL A 215 -3.36 -6.44 28.75
C VAL A 215 -4.31 -5.69 29.67
N ALA A 216 -5.48 -5.28 29.17
CA ALA A 216 -6.51 -4.61 29.96
C ALA A 216 -7.22 -5.56 30.96
N GLY A 217 -6.98 -6.87 30.87
CA GLY A 217 -7.67 -7.88 31.71
C GLY A 217 -9.13 -8.13 31.29
N ASP A 218 -9.59 -7.60 30.16
CA ASP A 218 -10.94 -7.77 29.60
C ASP A 218 -11.05 -9.07 28.79
N VAL A 219 -10.63 -10.16 29.40
CA VAL A 219 -10.69 -11.51 28.85
C VAL A 219 -11.01 -12.53 29.96
N PRO A 220 -11.55 -13.73 29.63
CA PRO A 220 -11.76 -14.80 30.60
C PRO A 220 -10.45 -15.21 31.32
N GLU A 221 -10.58 -15.75 32.52
CA GLU A 221 -9.45 -16.13 33.38
C GLU A 221 -8.39 -17.02 32.69
N ASN A 222 -8.83 -17.92 31.80
CA ASN A 222 -7.95 -18.83 31.08
C ASN A 222 -7.09 -18.13 30.00
N LEU A 223 -7.39 -16.85 29.66
CA LEU A 223 -6.64 -16.02 28.72
C LEU A 223 -5.90 -14.87 29.40
N LYS A 224 -6.17 -14.59 30.68
CA LYS A 224 -5.40 -13.63 31.46
C LYS A 224 -3.93 -14.03 31.53
N ASN A 225 -3.05 -13.09 31.49
CA ASN A 225 -1.58 -13.27 31.53
C ASN A 225 -1.00 -14.14 30.42
N LYS A 226 -1.74 -14.32 29.31
CA LYS A 226 -1.19 -14.96 28.10
C LYS A 226 -0.43 -13.95 27.27
N THR A 227 0.61 -14.41 26.61
CA THR A 227 1.37 -13.64 25.62
C THR A 227 0.83 -13.95 24.22
N LEU A 228 0.50 -12.94 23.45
CA LEU A 228 0.17 -13.10 22.03
C LEU A 228 1.40 -12.76 21.19
N TYR A 229 1.94 -13.79 20.56
CA TYR A 229 3.18 -13.72 19.78
C TYR A 229 2.88 -13.85 18.27
N ALA A 230 3.22 -12.83 17.49
CA ALA A 230 3.09 -12.83 16.04
C ALA A 230 4.36 -13.42 15.40
N LEU A 231 4.21 -14.51 14.66
CA LEU A 231 5.32 -15.17 13.95
C LEU A 231 5.66 -14.41 12.67
N ASP A 232 6.93 -14.06 12.50
CA ASP A 232 7.45 -13.45 11.27
C ASP A 232 8.04 -14.54 10.35
N LEU A 233 7.26 -14.93 9.36
CA LEU A 233 7.67 -15.92 8.37
C LEU A 233 8.81 -15.43 7.48
N ALA A 234 8.85 -14.13 7.18
CA ALA A 234 9.91 -13.54 6.38
C ALA A 234 11.26 -13.61 7.10
N ALA A 235 11.28 -13.31 8.41
CA ALA A 235 12.48 -13.44 9.23
C ALA A 235 12.97 -14.90 9.33
N LEU A 236 12.07 -15.87 9.35
CA LEU A 236 12.43 -17.29 9.36
C LEU A 236 13.10 -17.75 8.08
N VAL A 237 12.64 -17.22 6.92
CA VAL A 237 13.18 -17.55 5.59
C VAL A 237 14.43 -16.76 5.27
N ALA A 238 14.55 -15.52 5.76
CA ALA A 238 15.67 -14.63 5.45
C ALA A 238 17.02 -15.27 5.78
N GLY A 239 17.92 -15.34 4.79
CA GLY A 239 19.26 -15.89 4.93
C GLY A 239 19.33 -17.42 5.08
N ALA A 240 18.23 -18.17 4.98
CA ALA A 240 18.26 -19.62 4.93
C ALA A 240 18.69 -20.06 3.53
N LYS A 241 19.87 -20.65 3.41
CA LYS A 241 20.42 -21.17 2.13
C LYS A 241 19.80 -22.52 1.74
N TYR A 242 19.35 -23.29 2.71
CA TYR A 242 18.79 -24.63 2.51
C TYR A 242 17.49 -24.80 3.30
N ARG A 243 16.59 -25.63 2.78
CA ARG A 243 15.32 -26.02 3.40
C ARG A 243 15.45 -26.44 4.86
N GLY A 244 16.49 -27.20 5.21
CA GLY A 244 16.75 -27.71 6.58
C GLY A 244 16.95 -26.59 7.60
N GLU A 245 17.52 -25.44 7.22
CA GLU A 245 17.77 -24.32 8.12
C GLU A 245 16.46 -23.64 8.54
N PHE A 246 15.52 -23.44 7.61
CA PHE A 246 14.18 -22.95 7.93
C PHE A 246 13.42 -23.89 8.85
N GLU A 247 13.41 -25.18 8.56
CA GLU A 247 12.73 -26.18 9.40
C GLU A 247 13.33 -26.21 10.80
N GLU A 248 14.64 -26.10 10.92
CA GLU A 248 15.33 -26.05 12.22
C GLU A 248 14.97 -24.80 13.03
N ARG A 249 14.96 -23.62 12.38
CA ARG A 249 14.54 -22.35 13.01
C ARG A 249 13.09 -22.41 13.48
N LEU A 250 12.19 -22.88 12.62
CA LEU A 250 10.77 -23.05 12.99
C LEU A 250 10.61 -24.03 14.15
N LYS A 251 11.33 -25.16 14.13
CA LYS A 251 11.31 -26.14 15.24
C LYS A 251 11.80 -25.52 16.56
N LYS A 252 12.83 -24.65 16.53
CA LYS A 252 13.32 -23.94 17.72
C LYS A 252 12.23 -23.04 18.30
N VAL A 253 11.58 -22.20 17.47
CA VAL A 253 10.50 -21.31 17.90
C VAL A 253 9.33 -22.12 18.46
N LEU A 254 8.89 -23.15 17.75
CA LEU A 254 7.77 -24.01 18.17
C LEU A 254 8.07 -24.76 19.46
N LYS A 255 9.32 -25.17 19.68
CA LYS A 255 9.74 -25.80 20.93
C LYS A 255 9.60 -24.83 22.10
N VAL A 256 10.08 -23.60 21.98
CA VAL A 256 9.92 -22.56 23.00
C VAL A 256 8.44 -22.32 23.33
N ILE A 257 7.58 -22.25 22.32
CA ILE A 257 6.13 -22.05 22.51
C ILE A 257 5.50 -23.26 23.20
N SER A 258 5.87 -24.47 22.82
CA SER A 258 5.39 -25.70 23.47
C SER A 258 5.83 -25.80 24.93
N ASP A 259 7.10 -25.50 25.21
CA ASP A 259 7.68 -25.56 26.56
C ASP A 259 7.06 -24.49 27.48
N SER A 260 6.46 -23.43 26.94
CA SER A 260 5.68 -22.42 27.68
C SER A 260 4.37 -22.97 28.32
N ALA A 261 4.04 -24.22 28.11
CA ALA A 261 2.83 -24.88 28.63
C ALA A 261 1.53 -24.10 28.31
N GLY A 262 1.45 -23.52 27.12
CA GLY A 262 0.29 -22.77 26.64
C GLY A 262 0.16 -21.37 27.24
N GLN A 263 1.23 -20.76 27.72
CA GLN A 263 1.26 -19.35 28.09
C GLN A 263 1.34 -18.45 26.86
N ILE A 264 1.90 -18.96 25.75
CA ILE A 264 2.04 -18.24 24.50
C ILE A 264 0.95 -18.69 23.52
N ILE A 265 0.24 -17.73 22.93
CA ILE A 265 -0.69 -17.90 21.81
C ILE A 265 0.02 -17.37 20.58
N MET A 266 0.17 -18.19 19.54
CA MET A 266 0.83 -17.80 18.31
C MET A 266 -0.17 -17.20 17.31
N PHE A 267 0.15 -16.05 16.75
CA PHE A 267 -0.54 -15.49 15.59
C PHE A 267 0.29 -15.74 14.34
N ILE A 268 -0.34 -16.29 13.30
CA ILE A 268 0.28 -16.55 11.99
C ILE A 268 -0.54 -15.79 10.95
N ASP A 269 0.02 -14.70 10.43
CA ASP A 269 -0.54 -14.06 9.26
C ASP A 269 -0.20 -14.89 8.01
N GLU A 270 -1.04 -14.83 6.99
CA GLU A 270 -0.90 -15.64 5.79
C GLU A 270 -0.68 -17.16 6.08
N LEU A 271 -1.52 -17.73 6.94
CA LEU A 271 -1.41 -19.13 7.39
C LEU A 271 -1.20 -20.14 6.24
N HIS A 272 -1.72 -19.82 5.05
CA HIS A 272 -1.60 -20.64 3.86
C HIS A 272 -0.15 -20.82 3.39
N THR A 273 0.73 -19.84 3.66
CA THR A 273 2.15 -19.92 3.28
C THR A 273 2.89 -21.02 4.04
N VAL A 274 2.48 -21.26 5.29
CA VAL A 274 3.05 -22.31 6.16
C VAL A 274 2.49 -23.68 5.82
N VAL A 275 1.22 -23.75 5.39
CA VAL A 275 0.49 -25.00 5.17
C VAL A 275 0.55 -25.46 3.72
N GLY A 276 0.59 -24.53 2.77
CA GLY A 276 0.47 -24.80 1.33
C GLY A 276 1.77 -24.92 0.56
N ALA A 277 2.89 -24.69 1.19
CA ALA A 277 4.20 -24.67 0.55
C ALA A 277 4.69 -26.03 -0.01
N GLY A 278 3.95 -27.13 0.22
CA GLY A 278 4.33 -28.48 -0.21
C GLY A 278 3.91 -28.90 -1.63
N ALA A 279 3.20 -28.06 -2.38
CA ALA A 279 2.63 -28.47 -3.69
C ALA A 279 3.56 -28.26 -4.90
N ALA A 280 4.68 -27.54 -4.78
CA ALA A 280 5.68 -27.40 -5.82
C ALA A 280 6.95 -28.18 -5.46
N GLU A 281 7.58 -28.84 -6.41
CA GLU A 281 8.86 -29.54 -6.20
C GLU A 281 9.89 -28.55 -5.64
N GLY A 282 10.25 -28.73 -4.33
CA GLY A 282 11.20 -27.88 -3.60
C GLY A 282 10.58 -26.87 -2.61
N ALA A 283 9.26 -26.78 -2.48
CA ALA A 283 8.60 -25.88 -1.55
C ALA A 283 8.64 -26.36 -0.09
N MET A 284 8.66 -25.42 0.86
CA MET A 284 8.79 -25.65 2.30
C MET A 284 7.51 -26.22 2.89
N ASP A 285 7.51 -27.42 3.45
CA ASP A 285 6.35 -28.03 4.09
C ASP A 285 6.43 -27.91 5.62
N ALA A 286 6.21 -26.69 6.12
CA ALA A 286 6.09 -26.43 7.55
C ALA A 286 4.79 -27.01 8.15
N GLY A 287 3.80 -27.34 7.31
CA GLY A 287 2.55 -27.96 7.73
C GLY A 287 2.76 -29.29 8.47
N ASN A 288 3.72 -30.10 8.02
CA ASN A 288 4.02 -31.37 8.67
C ASN A 288 4.64 -31.24 10.07
N ILE A 289 5.24 -30.08 10.37
CA ILE A 289 5.77 -29.79 11.72
C ILE A 289 4.64 -29.29 12.63
N LEU A 290 3.73 -28.44 12.13
CA LEU A 290 2.63 -27.87 12.90
C LEU A 290 1.50 -28.87 13.18
N LYS A 291 1.15 -29.73 12.23
CA LYS A 291 0.03 -30.69 12.35
C LYS A 291 0.08 -31.55 13.60
N PRO A 292 1.22 -32.19 13.99
CA PRO A 292 1.30 -33.00 15.19
C PRO A 292 1.08 -32.17 16.48
N MET A 293 1.62 -30.96 16.55
CA MET A 293 1.53 -30.08 17.73
C MET A 293 0.11 -29.55 17.93
N LEU A 294 -0.54 -29.14 16.83
CA LEU A 294 -1.96 -28.77 16.82
C LEU A 294 -2.85 -29.98 17.21
N ALA A 295 -2.47 -31.17 16.76
CA ALA A 295 -3.22 -32.40 17.07
C ALA A 295 -3.18 -32.76 18.55
N ARG A 296 -2.02 -32.61 19.20
CA ARG A 296 -1.85 -32.88 20.64
C ARG A 296 -2.34 -31.73 21.52
N GLY A 297 -2.66 -30.55 20.95
CA GLY A 297 -3.06 -29.36 21.70
C GLY A 297 -1.90 -28.64 22.41
N GLU A 298 -0.67 -28.94 22.01
CA GLU A 298 0.56 -28.32 22.52
C GLU A 298 0.72 -26.88 22.01
N LEU A 299 0.09 -26.58 20.85
CA LEU A 299 0.12 -25.29 20.21
C LEU A 299 -1.27 -24.66 20.19
N ARG A 300 -1.38 -23.41 20.64
CA ARG A 300 -2.55 -22.53 20.42
C ARG A 300 -2.19 -21.51 19.38
N CYS A 301 -3.03 -21.42 18.33
CA CYS A 301 -2.72 -20.61 17.16
C CYS A 301 -3.96 -19.84 16.69
N ILE A 302 -3.76 -18.61 16.30
CA ILE A 302 -4.70 -17.79 15.54
C ILE A 302 -4.10 -17.67 14.13
N GLY A 303 -4.81 -18.13 13.11
CA GLY A 303 -4.40 -17.96 11.72
C GLY A 303 -5.14 -16.82 11.05
N ALA A 304 -4.55 -16.20 10.05
CA ALA A 304 -5.23 -15.29 9.13
C ALA A 304 -4.96 -15.71 7.68
N THR A 305 -5.99 -15.66 6.83
CA THR A 305 -5.86 -16.03 5.41
C THR A 305 -7.04 -15.49 4.60
N THR A 306 -7.00 -15.60 3.28
CA THR A 306 -8.15 -15.30 2.42
C THR A 306 -9.09 -16.50 2.28
N LEU A 307 -10.32 -16.27 1.78
CA LEU A 307 -11.30 -17.33 1.59
C LEU A 307 -10.83 -18.37 0.56
N ASN A 308 -10.22 -17.93 -0.52
CA ASN A 308 -9.73 -18.80 -1.59
C ASN A 308 -8.59 -19.70 -1.11
N GLU A 309 -7.66 -19.14 -0.34
CA GLU A 309 -6.52 -19.87 0.25
C GLU A 309 -6.97 -20.83 1.35
N TYR A 310 -7.94 -20.42 2.18
CA TYR A 310 -8.55 -21.30 3.17
C TYR A 310 -9.14 -22.55 2.52
N ARG A 311 -9.96 -22.38 1.47
CA ARG A 311 -10.55 -23.50 0.71
C ARG A 311 -9.48 -24.38 0.04
N LYS A 312 -8.45 -23.78 -0.49
CA LYS A 312 -7.40 -24.50 -1.23
C LYS A 312 -6.46 -25.31 -0.33
N TYR A 313 -6.08 -24.77 0.83
CA TYR A 313 -4.99 -25.32 1.64
C TYR A 313 -5.42 -25.86 3.01
N ILE A 314 -6.49 -25.33 3.63
CA ILE A 314 -6.90 -25.71 4.98
C ILE A 314 -8.13 -26.64 4.95
N GLU A 315 -9.17 -26.27 4.21
CA GLU A 315 -10.41 -27.05 4.12
C GLU A 315 -10.19 -28.43 3.46
N LYS A 316 -9.26 -28.54 2.51
CA LYS A 316 -8.90 -29.81 1.87
C LYS A 316 -8.09 -30.74 2.75
N ASP A 317 -7.46 -30.23 3.80
CA ASP A 317 -6.67 -31.02 4.74
C ASP A 317 -7.51 -31.39 5.97
N SER A 318 -7.96 -32.62 6.04
CA SER A 318 -8.85 -33.11 7.10
C SER A 318 -8.26 -33.00 8.52
N ALA A 319 -6.94 -32.95 8.66
CA ALA A 319 -6.26 -32.79 9.94
C ALA A 319 -6.34 -31.33 10.44
N LEU A 320 -6.20 -30.38 9.54
CA LEU A 320 -6.29 -28.94 9.84
C LEU A 320 -7.74 -28.48 9.98
N GLU A 321 -8.64 -28.90 9.11
CA GLU A 321 -10.07 -28.58 9.16
C GLU A 321 -10.70 -28.94 10.53
N ARG A 322 -10.29 -30.07 11.10
CA ARG A 322 -10.76 -30.50 12.44
C ARG A 322 -10.17 -29.69 13.59
N ARG A 323 -9.18 -28.86 13.36
CA ARG A 323 -8.45 -28.11 14.40
C ARG A 323 -8.71 -26.61 14.33
N PHE A 324 -8.90 -26.08 13.15
CA PHE A 324 -9.22 -24.69 12.93
C PHE A 324 -10.72 -24.43 12.91
N GLN A 325 -11.13 -23.28 13.47
CA GLN A 325 -12.50 -22.80 13.43
C GLN A 325 -12.54 -21.47 12.67
N PRO A 326 -13.28 -21.40 11.54
CA PRO A 326 -13.34 -20.18 10.76
C PRO A 326 -14.07 -19.05 11.50
N VAL A 327 -13.53 -17.84 11.35
CA VAL A 327 -14.11 -16.56 11.75
C VAL A 327 -14.09 -15.67 10.53
N MET A 328 -15.27 -15.36 9.99
CA MET A 328 -15.40 -14.52 8.81
C MET A 328 -15.17 -13.05 9.21
N VAL A 329 -14.23 -12.40 8.54
CA VAL A 329 -13.92 -10.97 8.69
C VAL A 329 -14.41 -10.25 7.45
N LYS A 330 -15.54 -9.59 7.57
CA LYS A 330 -16.15 -8.84 6.47
C LYS A 330 -15.48 -7.48 6.33
N GLN A 331 -15.55 -6.93 5.11
CA GLN A 331 -15.21 -5.53 4.85
C GLN A 331 -16.13 -4.63 5.70
N PRO A 332 -15.60 -3.62 6.42
CA PRO A 332 -16.42 -2.64 7.15
C PRO A 332 -17.19 -1.74 6.19
N GLY A 333 -18.30 -1.19 6.65
CA GLY A 333 -19.06 -0.18 5.93
C GLY A 333 -18.31 1.16 5.87
N VAL A 334 -18.86 2.12 5.13
CA VAL A 334 -18.28 3.48 5.03
C VAL A 334 -18.31 4.18 6.39
N GLU A 335 -19.40 4.07 7.15
CA GLU A 335 -19.55 4.67 8.48
C GLU A 335 -18.56 4.11 9.49
N ASP A 336 -18.39 2.77 9.50
CA ASP A 336 -17.39 2.10 10.34
C ASP A 336 -15.97 2.54 9.96
N THR A 337 -15.70 2.67 8.66
CA THR A 337 -14.41 3.13 8.15
C THR A 337 -14.10 4.56 8.58
N ILE A 338 -15.09 5.47 8.55
CA ILE A 338 -14.92 6.84 9.05
C ILE A 338 -14.56 6.81 10.54
N SER A 339 -15.22 5.95 11.32
CA SER A 339 -14.93 5.80 12.74
C SER A 339 -13.52 5.26 12.99
N ILE A 340 -13.06 4.32 12.18
CA ILE A 340 -11.67 3.79 12.20
C ILE A 340 -10.68 4.91 11.88
N LEU A 341 -10.90 5.66 10.80
CA LEU A 341 -10.03 6.77 10.40
C LEU A 341 -9.94 7.86 11.48
N ARG A 342 -11.08 8.20 12.15
CA ARG A 342 -11.08 9.12 13.27
C ARG A 342 -10.24 8.63 14.45
N GLY A 343 -10.26 7.33 14.73
CA GLY A 343 -9.43 6.73 15.78
C GLY A 343 -7.94 6.70 15.44
N LEU A 344 -7.58 6.66 14.16
CA LEU A 344 -6.19 6.67 13.69
C LEU A 344 -5.65 8.08 13.44
N LYS A 345 -6.53 9.08 13.33
CA LYS A 345 -6.20 10.44 12.95
C LYS A 345 -5.01 11.04 13.70
N GLU A 346 -5.05 11.03 15.05
CA GLU A 346 -3.98 11.63 15.87
C GLU A 346 -2.62 11.04 15.57
N ARG A 347 -2.53 9.73 15.34
CA ARG A 347 -1.26 9.03 15.02
C ARG A 347 -0.70 9.44 13.67
N TYR A 348 -1.56 9.56 12.64
CA TYR A 348 -1.14 10.05 11.33
C TYR A 348 -0.74 11.52 11.36
N GLU A 349 -1.46 12.37 12.13
CA GLU A 349 -1.08 13.76 12.34
C GLU A 349 0.28 13.91 13.02
N VAL A 350 0.58 13.08 14.02
CA VAL A 350 1.90 13.06 14.70
C VAL A 350 2.99 12.54 13.78
N HIS A 351 2.72 11.46 13.01
CA HIS A 351 3.69 10.85 12.11
C HIS A 351 4.12 11.79 10.98
N HIS A 352 3.14 12.37 10.28
CA HIS A 352 3.41 13.26 9.15
C HIS A 352 3.67 14.71 9.57
N GLY A 353 3.22 15.12 10.75
CA GLY A 353 3.35 16.49 11.25
C GLY A 353 2.44 17.48 10.54
N VAL A 354 1.30 17.00 10.02
CA VAL A 354 0.25 17.80 9.35
C VAL A 354 -1.07 17.59 10.06
N ARG A 355 -2.01 18.53 9.91
CA ARG A 355 -3.37 18.41 10.44
C ARG A 355 -4.27 17.75 9.40
N ILE A 356 -5.17 16.86 9.84
CA ILE A 356 -6.14 16.18 8.95
C ILE A 356 -7.55 16.64 9.33
N LYS A 357 -8.26 17.26 8.38
CA LYS A 357 -9.66 17.65 8.60
C LYS A 357 -10.58 16.44 8.65
N ASP A 358 -11.66 16.52 9.43
CA ASP A 358 -12.67 15.47 9.47
C ASP A 358 -13.33 15.24 8.09
N ALA A 359 -13.51 16.31 7.32
CA ALA A 359 -14.01 16.24 5.95
C ALA A 359 -13.09 15.38 5.04
N ALA A 360 -11.76 15.43 5.24
CA ALA A 360 -10.81 14.57 4.50
C ALA A 360 -10.99 13.09 4.85
N LEU A 361 -11.24 12.75 6.12
CA LEU A 361 -11.50 11.36 6.54
C LEU A 361 -12.81 10.82 5.94
N VAL A 362 -13.86 11.64 5.95
CA VAL A 362 -15.15 11.32 5.32
C VAL A 362 -14.95 11.13 3.81
N ALA A 363 -14.23 12.06 3.16
CA ALA A 363 -13.91 11.97 1.74
C ALA A 363 -13.11 10.71 1.40
N ALA A 364 -12.10 10.36 2.20
CA ALA A 364 -11.30 9.17 1.99
C ALA A 364 -12.14 7.88 2.04
N ALA A 365 -13.03 7.75 3.02
CA ALA A 365 -13.92 6.58 3.12
C ALA A 365 -14.92 6.51 1.97
N VAL A 366 -15.58 7.63 1.63
CA VAL A 366 -16.60 7.69 0.58
C VAL A 366 -15.98 7.51 -0.80
N MET A 367 -14.91 8.27 -1.11
CA MET A 367 -14.27 8.24 -2.43
C MET A 367 -13.55 6.92 -2.68
N SER A 368 -12.85 6.36 -1.68
CA SER A 368 -12.22 5.04 -1.85
C SER A 368 -13.26 3.95 -2.11
N ASN A 369 -14.38 3.97 -1.40
CA ASN A 369 -15.45 3.01 -1.62
C ASN A 369 -16.06 3.13 -3.02
N ARG A 370 -16.19 4.36 -3.55
CA ARG A 370 -16.82 4.65 -4.83
C ARG A 370 -15.88 4.44 -6.02
N TYR A 371 -14.61 4.82 -5.90
CA TYR A 371 -13.70 4.95 -7.03
C TYR A 371 -12.59 3.89 -7.08
N ILE A 372 -12.32 3.18 -5.97
CA ILE A 372 -11.28 2.16 -5.89
C ILE A 372 -11.92 0.80 -5.65
N ASN A 373 -12.05 -0.01 -6.70
CA ASN A 373 -12.78 -1.29 -6.65
C ASN A 373 -11.87 -2.52 -6.50
N ASP A 374 -10.57 -2.36 -6.71
CA ASP A 374 -9.57 -3.44 -6.65
C ASP A 374 -9.02 -3.69 -5.24
N ARG A 375 -9.38 -2.85 -4.26
CA ARG A 375 -8.99 -2.93 -2.85
C ARG A 375 -10.19 -2.84 -1.92
N PHE A 376 -10.00 -3.24 -0.67
CA PHE A 376 -11.06 -3.31 0.34
C PHE A 376 -10.92 -2.24 1.43
N LEU A 377 -12.05 -1.83 2.01
CA LEU A 377 -12.05 -1.01 3.21
C LEU A 377 -11.62 -1.87 4.44
N PRO A 378 -10.98 -1.26 5.45
CA PRO A 378 -10.63 0.16 5.58
C PRO A 378 -9.30 0.54 4.91
N ASP A 379 -8.49 -0.43 4.49
CA ASP A 379 -7.11 -0.29 4.03
C ASP A 379 -6.95 0.80 2.95
N LYS A 380 -7.75 0.71 1.86
CA LYS A 380 -7.73 1.72 0.79
C LYS A 380 -8.04 3.15 1.25
N ALA A 381 -8.87 3.32 2.29
CA ALA A 381 -9.16 4.64 2.84
C ALA A 381 -8.04 5.15 3.74
N ILE A 382 -7.41 4.26 4.50
CA ILE A 382 -6.23 4.55 5.31
C ILE A 382 -5.08 4.98 4.41
N ASP A 383 -4.80 4.22 3.35
CA ASP A 383 -3.73 4.52 2.38
C ASP A 383 -3.93 5.89 1.72
N LEU A 384 -5.18 6.27 1.39
CA LEU A 384 -5.47 7.61 0.84
C LEU A 384 -5.11 8.74 1.82
N VAL A 385 -5.45 8.55 3.10
CA VAL A 385 -5.13 9.55 4.14
C VAL A 385 -3.63 9.62 4.36
N ASP A 386 -2.95 8.47 4.39
CA ASP A 386 -1.50 8.37 4.56
C ASP A 386 -0.75 9.05 3.41
N GLU A 387 -1.12 8.75 2.16
CA GLU A 387 -0.50 9.34 0.99
C GLU A 387 -0.78 10.84 0.87
N ALA A 388 -2.02 11.30 1.15
CA ALA A 388 -2.34 12.72 1.13
C ALA A 388 -1.54 13.49 2.19
N ALA A 389 -1.39 12.92 3.40
CA ALA A 389 -0.60 13.51 4.46
C ALA A 389 0.91 13.51 4.12
N ALA A 390 1.42 12.43 3.53
CA ALA A 390 2.81 12.33 3.07
C ALA A 390 3.11 13.33 1.95
N ARG A 391 2.18 13.50 1.01
CA ARG A 391 2.29 14.46 -0.09
C ARG A 391 2.33 15.89 0.44
N LEU A 392 1.39 16.26 1.31
CA LEU A 392 1.35 17.58 1.91
C LEU A 392 2.62 17.87 2.71
N ARG A 393 3.12 16.90 3.46
CA ARG A 393 4.41 17.01 4.15
C ARG A 393 5.56 17.27 3.18
N THR A 394 5.60 16.55 2.05
CA THR A 394 6.62 16.75 1.03
C THR A 394 6.51 18.14 0.41
N GLU A 395 5.31 18.65 0.19
CA GLU A 395 5.06 20.02 -0.29
C GLU A 395 5.56 21.07 0.73
N ILE A 396 5.35 20.85 2.04
CA ILE A 396 5.87 21.73 3.11
C ILE A 396 7.40 21.69 3.17
N ASP A 397 8.01 20.51 3.03
CA ASP A 397 9.46 20.33 3.11
C ASP A 397 10.17 20.75 1.80
N SER A 398 9.47 20.83 0.67
CA SER A 398 10.01 21.24 -0.64
C SER A 398 9.82 22.73 -0.90
N LEU A 399 10.54 23.26 -1.89
CA LEU A 399 10.37 24.64 -2.34
C LEU A 399 8.98 24.86 -2.95
N PRO A 400 8.19 25.85 -2.50
CA PRO A 400 6.92 26.20 -3.12
C PRO A 400 7.08 26.53 -4.61
N ALA A 401 6.06 26.19 -5.41
CA ALA A 401 6.09 26.38 -6.87
C ALA A 401 6.42 27.84 -7.27
N ALA A 402 5.87 28.81 -6.54
CA ALA A 402 6.16 30.22 -6.78
C ALA A 402 7.65 30.59 -6.58
N LEU A 403 8.30 30.01 -5.55
CA LEU A 403 9.73 30.19 -5.30
C LEU A 403 10.61 29.47 -6.35
N ASP A 404 10.22 28.30 -6.80
CA ASP A 404 10.93 27.55 -7.83
C ASP A 404 10.84 28.26 -9.18
N GLU A 405 9.66 28.79 -9.54
CA GLU A 405 9.45 29.57 -10.76
C GLU A 405 10.26 30.86 -10.74
N SER A 406 10.20 31.63 -9.63
CA SER A 406 11.02 32.82 -9.44
C SER A 406 12.52 32.54 -9.56
N LYS A 407 13.02 31.47 -8.92
CA LYS A 407 14.43 31.06 -9.03
C LYS A 407 14.82 30.66 -10.44
N ARG A 408 13.97 29.92 -11.16
CA ARG A 408 14.23 29.55 -12.56
C ARG A 408 14.28 30.77 -13.45
N ARG A 409 13.36 31.74 -13.24
CA ARG A 409 13.35 32.99 -14.01
C ARG A 409 14.59 33.81 -13.74
N ILE A 410 15.01 33.94 -12.47
CA ILE A 410 16.25 34.63 -12.11
C ILE A 410 17.45 33.96 -12.81
N LEU A 411 17.58 32.62 -12.74
CA LEU A 411 18.66 31.89 -13.39
C LEU A 411 18.66 32.09 -14.91
N GLN A 412 17.50 32.09 -15.56
CA GLN A 412 17.36 32.33 -16.99
C GLN A 412 17.86 33.72 -17.35
N LEU A 413 17.44 34.73 -16.61
CA LEU A 413 17.86 36.14 -16.85
C LEU A 413 19.34 36.35 -16.53
N GLU A 414 19.91 35.68 -15.52
CA GLU A 414 21.35 35.71 -15.23
C GLU A 414 22.18 35.12 -16.38
N ILE A 415 21.71 34.02 -16.99
CA ILE A 415 22.38 33.43 -18.17
C ILE A 415 22.30 34.40 -19.37
N GLU A 416 21.12 35.02 -19.60
CA GLU A 416 20.92 36.01 -20.66
C GLU A 416 21.83 37.24 -20.46
N ALA A 417 21.85 37.77 -19.23
CA ALA A 417 22.71 38.91 -18.87
C ALA A 417 24.20 38.59 -19.06
N GLN A 418 24.64 37.40 -18.69
CA GLN A 418 26.02 36.95 -18.87
C GLN A 418 26.41 36.79 -20.36
N ALA A 419 25.45 36.38 -21.19
CA ALA A 419 25.64 36.27 -22.64
C ALA A 419 25.75 37.69 -23.29
N LEU A 420 24.78 38.56 -22.96
CA LEU A 420 24.73 39.93 -23.51
C LEU A 420 25.89 40.82 -23.01
N GLY A 421 26.40 40.60 -21.80
CA GLY A 421 27.55 41.32 -21.27
C GLY A 421 28.87 41.10 -22.03
N LYS A 422 28.93 40.08 -22.89
CA LYS A 422 30.05 39.82 -23.80
C LYS A 422 29.92 40.50 -25.14
N GLU A 423 28.75 41.03 -25.48
CA GLU A 423 28.48 41.75 -26.75
C GLU A 423 28.68 43.27 -26.58
N GLN A 424 29.05 43.96 -27.69
CA GLN A 424 29.37 45.38 -27.63
C GLN A 424 28.39 46.27 -28.38
N ASP A 425 27.38 45.70 -29.00
CA ASP A 425 26.40 46.42 -29.75
C ASP A 425 25.38 47.21 -28.90
N GLY A 426 24.79 48.27 -29.48
CA GLY A 426 23.91 49.17 -28.71
C GLY A 426 22.61 48.50 -28.22
N GLN A 427 22.04 47.59 -29.02
CA GLN A 427 20.79 46.88 -28.66
C GLN A 427 21.01 45.90 -27.49
N SER A 428 22.12 45.19 -27.48
CA SER A 428 22.50 44.29 -26.39
C SER A 428 22.70 45.05 -25.07
N LYS A 429 23.24 46.26 -25.10
CA LYS A 429 23.37 47.11 -23.91
C LYS A 429 22.06 47.62 -23.35
N GLU A 430 21.12 48.06 -24.23
CA GLU A 430 19.79 48.46 -23.79
C GLU A 430 18.99 47.28 -23.21
N ARG A 431 19.14 46.11 -23.78
CA ARG A 431 18.50 44.87 -23.27
C ARG A 431 19.10 44.47 -21.92
N LEU A 432 20.43 44.59 -21.77
CA LEU A 432 21.14 44.27 -20.51
C LEU A 432 20.63 45.13 -19.34
N VAL A 433 20.47 46.45 -19.54
CA VAL A 433 19.92 47.35 -18.52
C VAL A 433 18.53 46.93 -18.07
N LYS A 434 17.64 46.59 -19.00
CA LYS A 434 16.30 46.11 -18.67
C LYS A 434 16.31 44.78 -17.88
N ILE A 435 17.21 43.86 -18.25
CA ILE A 435 17.38 42.60 -17.56
C ILE A 435 17.94 42.81 -16.12
N GLU A 436 18.87 43.77 -15.95
CA GLU A 436 19.43 44.08 -14.62
C GLU A 436 18.34 44.71 -13.71
N GLU A 437 17.46 45.56 -14.24
CA GLU A 437 16.30 46.07 -13.51
C GLU A 437 15.33 44.96 -13.13
N GLU A 438 14.92 44.09 -14.08
CA GLU A 438 14.04 42.95 -13.83
C GLU A 438 14.67 41.95 -12.81
N LEU A 439 15.95 41.67 -12.91
CA LEU A 439 16.69 40.85 -11.92
C LEU A 439 16.69 41.47 -10.53
N SER A 440 16.87 42.79 -10.41
CA SER A 440 16.86 43.50 -9.12
C SER A 440 15.49 43.40 -8.45
N GLU A 441 14.38 43.51 -9.19
CA GLU A 441 13.03 43.38 -8.67
C GLU A 441 12.71 41.95 -8.29
N LEU A 442 12.98 40.97 -9.18
CA LEU A 442 12.75 39.57 -8.92
C LEU A 442 13.59 39.01 -7.74
N ARG A 443 14.83 39.50 -7.56
CA ARG A 443 15.66 39.12 -6.40
C ARG A 443 15.06 39.62 -5.09
N LYS A 444 14.53 40.85 -5.05
CA LYS A 444 13.85 41.40 -3.85
C LYS A 444 12.59 40.61 -3.53
N GLU A 445 11.78 40.35 -4.52
CA GLU A 445 10.58 39.55 -4.36
C GLU A 445 10.90 38.13 -3.89
N ASN A 446 11.94 37.51 -4.49
CA ASN A 446 12.38 36.18 -4.06
C ASN A 446 12.93 36.16 -2.63
N GLU A 447 13.67 37.20 -2.20
CA GLU A 447 14.14 37.30 -0.80
C GLU A 447 12.97 37.44 0.20
N GLU A 448 11.92 38.19 -0.15
CA GLU A 448 10.73 38.33 0.69
C GLU A 448 9.97 36.99 0.76
N LEU A 449 9.80 36.31 -0.38
CA LEU A 449 9.16 34.97 -0.42
C LEU A 449 9.97 33.94 0.37
N VAL A 450 11.29 33.94 0.29
CA VAL A 450 12.15 33.04 1.09
C VAL A 450 12.00 33.30 2.58
N LYS A 451 12.03 34.56 3.02
CA LYS A 451 11.86 34.91 4.45
C LYS A 451 10.50 34.48 4.99
N ARG A 452 9.44 34.63 4.17
CA ARG A 452 8.11 34.16 4.53
C ARG A 452 8.05 32.65 4.64
N TRP A 453 8.55 31.94 3.62
CA TRP A 453 8.62 30.48 3.60
C TRP A 453 9.41 29.93 4.80
N ASP A 454 10.58 30.48 5.12
CA ASP A 454 11.38 30.07 6.26
C ASP A 454 10.62 30.31 7.59
N GLY A 455 9.90 31.41 7.70
CA GLY A 455 9.04 31.72 8.87
C GLY A 455 7.90 30.75 9.03
N GLU A 456 7.14 30.48 7.95
CA GLU A 456 6.04 29.51 7.95
C GLU A 456 6.56 28.09 8.27
N LYS A 457 7.66 27.66 7.66
CA LYS A 457 8.29 26.37 7.91
C LYS A 457 8.74 26.20 9.37
N ALA A 458 9.34 27.25 9.96
CA ALA A 458 9.77 27.22 11.36
C ALA A 458 8.56 27.10 12.31
N SER A 459 7.46 27.79 12.01
CA SER A 459 6.21 27.72 12.78
C SER A 459 5.60 26.31 12.70
N ILE A 460 5.48 25.72 11.52
CA ILE A 460 4.97 24.36 11.31
C ILE A 460 5.86 23.34 12.06
N ALA A 461 7.18 23.51 12.01
CA ALA A 461 8.11 22.66 12.73
C ALA A 461 7.89 22.71 14.25
N ARG A 462 7.62 23.91 14.82
CA ARG A 462 7.33 24.06 16.25
C ARG A 462 6.01 23.41 16.65
N VAL A 463 4.94 23.57 15.85
CA VAL A 463 3.66 22.88 16.08
C VAL A 463 3.87 21.36 16.11
N ARG A 464 4.67 20.84 15.19
CA ARG A 464 5.00 19.41 15.11
C ARG A 464 5.76 18.92 16.35
N GLU A 465 6.72 19.69 16.83
CA GLU A 465 7.51 19.35 18.02
C GLU A 465 6.62 19.28 19.26
N VAL A 466 5.77 20.28 19.47
CA VAL A 466 4.83 20.33 20.60
C VAL A 466 3.83 19.16 20.53
N LYS A 467 3.31 18.81 19.35
CA LYS A 467 2.41 17.66 19.18
C LYS A 467 3.10 16.33 19.52
N LYS A 468 4.37 16.16 19.16
CA LYS A 468 5.17 14.97 19.54
C LYS A 468 5.35 14.89 21.07
N GLU A 469 5.61 16.04 21.73
CA GLU A 469 5.72 16.07 23.18
C GLU A 469 4.38 15.73 23.86
N ILE A 470 3.25 16.22 23.32
CA ILE A 470 1.92 15.88 23.82
C ILE A 470 1.65 14.37 23.71
N ASP A 471 2.00 13.76 22.57
CA ASP A 471 1.83 12.31 22.37
C ASP A 471 2.70 11.50 23.35
N ALA A 472 3.96 11.90 23.53
CA ALA A 472 4.86 11.28 24.51
C ALA A 472 4.30 11.37 25.94
N VAL A 473 3.77 12.54 26.32
CA VAL A 473 3.13 12.74 27.64
C VAL A 473 1.87 11.86 27.77
N LYS A 474 1.03 11.75 26.75
CA LYS A 474 -0.14 10.87 26.74
C LYS A 474 0.26 9.40 26.95
N GLN A 475 1.31 8.93 26.28
CA GLN A 475 1.84 7.57 26.44
C GLN A 475 2.40 7.33 27.86
N GLU A 476 3.13 8.33 28.42
CA GLU A 476 3.58 8.28 29.81
C GLU A 476 2.42 8.24 30.81
N MET A 477 1.34 8.98 30.55
CA MET A 477 0.13 8.95 31.38
C MET A 477 -0.54 7.57 31.36
N GLU A 478 -0.70 6.94 30.19
CA GLU A 478 -1.21 5.57 30.08
C GLU A 478 -0.32 4.57 30.83
N GLY A 479 0.99 4.73 30.77
CA GLY A 479 1.95 3.93 31.52
C GLY A 479 1.82 4.10 33.03
N ALA A 480 1.69 5.36 33.50
CA ALA A 480 1.50 5.67 34.92
C ALA A 480 0.14 5.17 35.47
N GLU A 481 -0.92 5.26 34.67
CA GLU A 481 -2.24 4.72 35.03
C GLU A 481 -2.22 3.21 35.20
N ARG A 482 -1.56 2.48 34.29
CA ARG A 482 -1.40 1.02 34.37
C ARG A 482 -0.53 0.57 35.56
N SER A 483 0.49 1.36 35.92
CA SER A 483 1.36 1.09 37.08
C SER A 483 0.78 1.59 38.40
N TYR A 484 -0.44 2.18 38.39
CA TYR A 484 -1.08 2.82 39.55
C TYR A 484 -0.22 3.91 40.20
N ASP A 485 0.67 4.55 39.43
CA ASP A 485 1.42 5.72 39.91
C ASP A 485 0.58 7.00 39.79
N LEU A 486 -0.32 7.16 40.72
CA LEU A 486 -1.27 8.29 40.78
C LEU A 486 -0.58 9.66 40.90
N ASN A 487 0.61 9.72 41.50
CA ASN A 487 1.35 10.99 41.66
C ASN A 487 1.88 11.44 40.29
N LYS A 488 2.55 10.55 39.56
CA LYS A 488 3.06 10.82 38.23
C LYS A 488 1.91 11.12 37.24
N LEU A 489 0.82 10.37 37.31
CA LEU A 489 -0.38 10.61 36.52
C LEU A 489 -0.96 12.01 36.78
N ALA A 490 -1.07 12.43 38.02
CA ALA A 490 -1.57 13.77 38.38
C ALA A 490 -0.64 14.89 37.90
N GLU A 491 0.68 14.74 38.03
CA GLU A 491 1.66 15.69 37.53
C GLU A 491 1.56 15.87 36.01
N LEU A 492 1.49 14.77 35.26
CA LEU A 492 1.37 14.79 33.78
C LEU A 492 0.02 15.37 33.36
N LYS A 493 -1.08 14.93 33.96
CA LYS A 493 -2.46 15.33 33.57
C LYS A 493 -2.82 16.75 33.91
N TYR A 494 -2.41 17.26 35.07
CA TYR A 494 -2.80 18.60 35.55
C TYR A 494 -1.68 19.64 35.45
N GLY A 495 -0.44 19.21 35.21
CA GLY A 495 0.72 20.09 35.06
C GLY A 495 1.23 20.18 33.63
N ARG A 496 1.82 19.08 33.10
CA ARG A 496 2.58 19.12 31.85
C ARG A 496 1.69 19.16 30.60
N LEU A 497 0.63 18.35 30.57
CA LEU A 497 -0.29 18.29 29.40
C LEU A 497 -0.99 19.62 29.14
N PRO A 498 -1.63 20.30 30.15
CA PRO A 498 -2.29 21.60 29.93
C PRO A 498 -1.30 22.69 29.51
N ALA A 499 -0.04 22.63 29.96
CA ALA A 499 0.98 23.60 29.57
C ALA A 499 1.34 23.49 28.11
N LEU A 500 1.52 22.24 27.60
CA LEU A 500 1.80 21.96 26.18
C LEU A 500 0.58 22.27 25.29
N GLU A 501 -0.65 21.97 25.75
CA GLU A 501 -1.87 22.31 25.02
C GLU A 501 -2.06 23.84 24.90
N LYS A 502 -1.70 24.60 25.96
CA LYS A 502 -1.70 26.06 25.91
C LYS A 502 -0.65 26.59 24.94
N GLU A 503 0.59 26.05 24.96
CA GLU A 503 1.63 26.40 24.02
C GLU A 503 1.21 26.12 22.58
N LEU A 504 0.60 24.95 22.32
CA LEU A 504 0.06 24.60 21.02
C LEU A 504 -0.98 25.62 20.54
N ALA A 505 -1.93 25.98 21.43
CA ALA A 505 -2.97 26.95 21.11
C ALA A 505 -2.40 28.36 20.83
N GLU A 506 -1.35 28.79 21.55
CA GLU A 506 -0.68 30.08 21.33
C GLU A 506 0.05 30.10 19.97
N VAL A 507 0.76 29.02 19.61
CA VAL A 507 1.44 28.88 18.30
C VAL A 507 0.42 28.85 17.16
N GLU A 508 -0.68 28.07 17.30
CA GLU A 508 -1.75 28.00 16.30
C GLU A 508 -2.52 29.34 16.15
N ALA A 509 -2.68 30.12 17.22
CA ALA A 509 -3.33 31.45 17.19
C ALA A 509 -2.45 32.46 16.44
N ASN A 510 -1.15 32.44 16.65
CA ASN A 510 -0.21 33.30 15.94
C ASN A 510 -0.21 33.01 14.42
N ASN A 511 -0.32 31.75 14.03
CA ASN A 511 -0.42 31.36 12.63
C ASN A 511 -1.74 31.78 11.96
N LYS A 512 -2.83 31.93 12.75
CA LYS A 512 -4.15 32.34 12.22
C LYS A 512 -4.24 33.81 11.84
N ASN A 513 -3.40 34.67 12.41
CA ASN A 513 -3.45 36.11 12.15
C ASN A 513 -2.85 36.52 10.77
N ASP A 514 -2.09 35.65 10.09
CA ASP A 514 -1.45 35.92 8.79
C ASP A 514 -2.18 35.30 7.57
N LYS A 515 -3.47 35.01 7.69
CA LYS A 515 -4.24 34.19 6.75
C LYS A 515 -4.48 34.69 5.33
N GLU A 516 -4.17 35.96 4.99
CA GLU A 516 -4.48 36.47 3.65
C GLU A 516 -3.50 36.07 2.54
N ASN A 517 -2.33 35.47 2.86
CA ASN A 517 -1.31 35.10 1.88
C ASN A 517 -0.41 33.93 2.37
N VAL A 518 -0.97 32.82 2.80
CA VAL A 518 -0.19 31.65 3.26
C VAL A 518 0.39 30.92 2.05
N LEU A 519 1.72 30.72 2.03
CA LEU A 519 2.44 29.99 0.97
C LEU A 519 2.33 28.48 1.15
N LEU A 520 2.23 28.01 2.41
CA LEU A 520 2.22 26.58 2.74
C LEU A 520 0.87 26.15 3.32
N LYS A 521 0.26 25.15 2.73
CA LYS A 521 -0.93 24.51 3.28
C LYS A 521 -0.53 23.61 4.45
N GLU A 522 -1.24 23.72 5.58
CA GLU A 522 -0.94 22.97 6.82
C GLU A 522 -1.91 21.81 7.09
N GLU A 523 -3.03 21.78 6.39
CA GLU A 523 -4.14 20.88 6.67
C GLU A 523 -4.51 20.06 5.43
N VAL A 524 -4.61 18.73 5.60
CA VAL A 524 -5.18 17.83 4.58
C VAL A 524 -6.69 18.02 4.55
N ASP A 525 -7.24 18.33 3.39
CA ASP A 525 -8.67 18.48 3.16
C ASP A 525 -9.21 17.48 2.11
N GLU A 526 -10.49 17.64 1.78
CA GLU A 526 -11.18 16.79 0.81
C GLU A 526 -10.53 16.87 -0.59
N GLU A 527 -10.00 18.03 -0.99
CA GLU A 527 -9.38 18.21 -2.30
C GLU A 527 -8.06 17.44 -2.42
N ASP A 528 -7.27 17.34 -1.35
CA ASP A 528 -6.04 16.56 -1.35
C ASP A 528 -6.33 15.06 -1.49
N ILE A 529 -7.34 14.56 -0.80
CA ILE A 529 -7.82 13.19 -0.99
C ILE A 529 -8.28 12.97 -2.43
N ALA A 530 -9.05 13.91 -2.99
CA ALA A 530 -9.50 13.84 -4.37
C ALA A 530 -8.33 13.80 -5.38
N LYS A 531 -7.24 14.55 -5.11
CA LYS A 531 -6.02 14.52 -5.94
C LYS A 531 -5.35 13.15 -5.90
N VAL A 532 -5.26 12.52 -4.72
CA VAL A 532 -4.68 11.17 -4.59
C VAL A 532 -5.55 10.14 -5.31
N VAL A 533 -6.87 10.17 -5.11
CA VAL A 533 -7.81 9.29 -5.83
C VAL A 533 -7.67 9.47 -7.33
N SER A 534 -7.56 10.72 -7.81
CA SER A 534 -7.35 11.03 -9.22
C SER A 534 -6.04 10.43 -9.76
N THR A 535 -4.96 10.47 -8.96
CA THR A 535 -3.68 9.88 -9.33
C THR A 535 -3.76 8.35 -9.44
N TRP A 536 -4.46 7.69 -8.53
CA TRP A 536 -4.59 6.23 -8.52
C TRP A 536 -5.52 5.69 -9.60
N THR A 537 -6.63 6.40 -9.83
CA THR A 537 -7.70 5.92 -10.72
C THR A 537 -7.64 6.50 -12.12
N GLY A 538 -6.86 7.57 -12.31
CA GLY A 538 -6.86 8.35 -13.55
C GLY A 538 -8.12 9.21 -13.73
N ILE A 539 -9.00 9.29 -12.71
CA ILE A 539 -10.24 10.07 -12.78
C ILE A 539 -9.98 11.45 -12.20
N PRO A 540 -10.33 12.54 -12.88
CA PRO A 540 -10.16 13.90 -12.38
C PRO A 540 -11.18 14.24 -11.27
N VAL A 541 -11.07 13.56 -10.13
CA VAL A 541 -11.99 13.69 -8.98
C VAL A 541 -11.92 15.09 -8.36
N SER A 542 -10.80 15.78 -8.49
CA SER A 542 -10.57 17.12 -7.95
C SER A 542 -11.45 18.23 -8.56
N ARG A 543 -12.06 17.96 -9.72
CA ARG A 543 -12.98 18.90 -10.41
C ARG A 543 -14.45 18.70 -10.02
N LEU A 544 -14.77 17.72 -9.17
CA LEU A 544 -16.15 17.33 -8.82
C LEU A 544 -16.86 18.32 -7.87
N SER A 545 -16.18 19.31 -7.28
CA SER A 545 -16.75 20.08 -6.18
C SER A 545 -17.52 21.36 -6.52
N GLY A 546 -17.39 21.94 -7.69
CA GLY A 546 -18.10 23.19 -8.04
C GLY A 546 -18.44 23.36 -9.51
N GLY A 547 -17.46 23.16 -10.40
CA GLY A 547 -17.63 23.35 -11.83
C GLY A 547 -18.34 22.18 -12.57
N GLU A 548 -18.46 21.01 -11.96
CA GLU A 548 -19.13 19.86 -12.59
C GLU A 548 -20.66 20.01 -12.67
N ARG A 549 -21.26 20.61 -11.65
CA ARG A 549 -22.71 20.90 -11.70
C ARG A 549 -23.05 21.84 -12.85
N GLU A 550 -22.25 22.86 -13.07
CA GLU A 550 -22.41 23.77 -14.21
C GLU A 550 -22.17 23.05 -15.55
N LYS A 551 -21.10 22.25 -15.66
CA LYS A 551 -20.84 21.45 -16.86
C LYS A 551 -21.98 20.47 -17.18
N LEU A 552 -22.53 19.80 -16.16
CA LEU A 552 -23.66 18.86 -16.33
C LEU A 552 -24.96 19.58 -16.74
N VAL A 553 -25.19 20.77 -16.24
CA VAL A 553 -26.35 21.60 -16.64
C VAL A 553 -26.25 22.02 -18.11
N HIS A 554 -25.05 22.31 -18.59
CA HIS A 554 -24.75 22.72 -19.97
C HIS A 554 -24.19 21.59 -20.84
N LEU A 555 -24.40 20.33 -20.43
CA LEU A 555 -23.81 19.17 -21.11
C LEU A 555 -24.24 19.10 -22.60
N GLU A 556 -25.49 19.40 -22.90
CA GLU A 556 -26.03 19.43 -24.27
C GLU A 556 -25.28 20.47 -25.11
N ASP A 557 -25.12 21.69 -24.60
CA ASP A 557 -24.44 22.79 -25.31
C ASP A 557 -22.97 22.43 -25.58
N ILE A 558 -22.30 21.80 -24.59
CA ILE A 558 -20.91 21.39 -24.74
C ILE A 558 -20.76 20.27 -25.77
N LEU A 559 -21.68 19.28 -25.78
CA LEU A 559 -21.66 18.22 -26.78
C LEU A 559 -21.91 18.73 -28.18
N HIS A 560 -22.81 19.73 -28.34
CA HIS A 560 -23.07 20.39 -29.65
C HIS A 560 -21.88 21.17 -30.22
N GLN A 561 -20.89 21.54 -29.38
CA GLN A 561 -19.63 22.11 -29.88
C GLN A 561 -18.80 21.13 -30.71
N ARG A 562 -19.00 19.82 -30.54
CA ARG A 562 -18.30 18.76 -31.28
C ARG A 562 -19.19 17.92 -32.17
N VAL A 563 -20.47 17.81 -31.87
CA VAL A 563 -21.43 17.01 -32.61
C VAL A 563 -22.49 17.94 -33.21
N VAL A 564 -22.42 18.11 -34.52
CA VAL A 564 -23.34 18.96 -35.22
C VAL A 564 -24.66 18.23 -35.49
N GLY A 565 -25.76 18.86 -35.14
CA GLY A 565 -27.09 18.26 -35.20
C GLY A 565 -27.26 17.11 -34.21
N GLN A 566 -28.10 16.13 -34.52
CA GLN A 566 -28.34 14.92 -33.71
C GLN A 566 -28.91 15.24 -32.31
N ASP A 567 -29.78 16.27 -32.20
CA ASP A 567 -30.33 16.79 -30.95
C ASP A 567 -30.98 15.74 -30.12
N ASP A 568 -31.72 14.79 -30.73
CA ASP A 568 -32.35 13.67 -30.02
C ASP A 568 -31.32 12.76 -29.37
N ALA A 569 -30.17 12.53 -30.04
CA ALA A 569 -29.10 11.69 -29.50
C ALA A 569 -28.35 12.37 -28.35
N VAL A 570 -28.01 13.65 -28.53
CA VAL A 570 -27.32 14.44 -27.50
C VAL A 570 -28.17 14.54 -26.25
N LYS A 571 -29.47 14.83 -26.40
CA LYS A 571 -30.42 14.93 -25.31
C LYS A 571 -30.59 13.62 -24.54
N ALA A 572 -30.83 12.50 -25.24
CA ALA A 572 -31.02 11.20 -24.61
C ALA A 572 -29.83 10.79 -23.75
N VAL A 573 -28.61 11.01 -24.27
CA VAL A 573 -27.39 10.68 -23.52
C VAL A 573 -27.17 11.64 -22.36
N SER A 574 -27.40 12.95 -22.58
CA SER A 574 -27.25 13.97 -21.52
C SER A 574 -28.18 13.70 -20.34
N GLU A 575 -29.44 13.40 -20.60
CA GLU A 575 -30.42 13.03 -19.57
C GLU A 575 -30.02 11.80 -18.77
N ALA A 576 -29.47 10.77 -19.43
CA ALA A 576 -29.00 9.57 -18.74
C ALA A 576 -27.80 9.83 -17.84
N VAL A 577 -26.85 10.61 -18.33
CA VAL A 577 -25.67 11.04 -17.55
C VAL A 577 -26.09 11.86 -16.34
N VAL A 578 -27.00 12.83 -16.52
CA VAL A 578 -27.53 13.64 -15.41
C VAL A 578 -28.25 12.76 -14.38
N ARG A 579 -29.10 11.81 -14.79
CA ARG A 579 -29.74 10.85 -13.88
C ARG A 579 -28.75 10.03 -13.08
N ALA A 580 -27.70 9.52 -13.73
CA ALA A 580 -26.67 8.73 -13.07
C ALA A 580 -25.88 9.57 -12.05
N ARG A 581 -25.51 10.80 -12.39
CA ARG A 581 -24.77 11.71 -11.51
C ARG A 581 -25.62 12.25 -10.36
N ALA A 582 -26.92 12.39 -10.56
CA ALA A 582 -27.86 12.78 -9.50
C ALA A 582 -28.13 11.65 -8.48
N GLY A 583 -27.60 10.45 -8.69
CA GLY A 583 -27.80 9.31 -7.78
C GLY A 583 -29.22 8.70 -7.83
N ILE A 584 -30.02 9.04 -8.84
CA ILE A 584 -31.40 8.53 -8.99
C ILE A 584 -31.43 7.17 -9.68
N LYS A 585 -30.31 6.79 -10.33
CA LYS A 585 -30.19 5.55 -11.07
C LYS A 585 -29.96 4.35 -10.15
N ASP A 586 -30.32 3.15 -10.64
CA ASP A 586 -29.97 1.88 -9.99
C ASP A 586 -28.44 1.75 -9.83
N PRO A 587 -27.92 1.64 -8.60
CA PRO A 587 -26.49 1.59 -8.35
C PRO A 587 -25.81 0.34 -8.93
N ASP A 588 -26.58 -0.70 -9.27
CA ASP A 588 -26.06 -1.96 -9.79
C ASP A 588 -25.95 -2.03 -11.31
N ARG A 589 -26.31 -0.97 -12.04
CA ARG A 589 -26.24 -0.90 -13.51
C ARG A 589 -25.16 0.05 -14.03
N PRO A 590 -24.68 -0.09 -15.29
CA PRO A 590 -23.79 0.88 -15.97
C PRO A 590 -24.38 2.29 -16.02
N ILE A 591 -23.58 3.37 -16.17
CA ILE A 591 -24.04 4.77 -16.24
C ILE A 591 -25.16 4.95 -17.26
N GLY A 592 -25.07 4.31 -18.41
CA GLY A 592 -26.05 4.25 -19.47
C GLY A 592 -25.68 3.18 -20.49
N SER A 593 -26.68 2.71 -21.20
CA SER A 593 -26.54 1.73 -22.26
C SER A 593 -27.39 2.16 -23.47
N PHE A 594 -26.74 2.38 -24.61
CA PHE A 594 -27.38 2.94 -25.79
C PHE A 594 -27.11 2.11 -27.04
N ILE A 595 -28.12 2.00 -27.91
CA ILE A 595 -27.90 1.54 -29.29
C ILE A 595 -28.05 2.75 -30.23
N PHE A 596 -26.95 3.10 -30.91
CA PHE A 596 -26.93 4.17 -31.91
C PHE A 596 -27.15 3.62 -33.30
N LEU A 597 -28.32 3.89 -33.85
CA LEU A 597 -28.74 3.45 -35.18
C LEU A 597 -28.55 4.55 -36.23
N GLY A 598 -28.15 4.21 -37.41
CA GLY A 598 -28.10 5.16 -38.50
C GLY A 598 -26.98 4.94 -39.50
N PRO A 599 -26.92 5.69 -40.60
CA PRO A 599 -25.90 5.52 -41.64
C PRO A 599 -24.50 5.80 -41.16
N THR A 600 -23.49 5.42 -41.93
CA THR A 600 -22.09 5.69 -41.60
C THR A 600 -21.79 7.21 -41.75
N GLY A 601 -20.89 7.75 -40.94
CA GLY A 601 -20.40 9.11 -41.05
C GLY A 601 -21.35 10.20 -40.54
N VAL A 602 -22.35 9.87 -39.70
CA VAL A 602 -23.33 10.85 -39.14
C VAL A 602 -22.96 11.31 -37.72
N GLY A 603 -21.83 10.87 -37.16
CA GLY A 603 -21.35 11.33 -35.84
C GLY A 603 -21.49 10.35 -34.71
N LYS A 604 -21.91 9.08 -34.90
CA LYS A 604 -22.07 8.07 -33.84
C LYS A 604 -20.80 7.90 -32.99
N THR A 605 -19.67 7.67 -33.62
CA THR A 605 -18.36 7.50 -32.94
C THR A 605 -17.85 8.80 -32.34
N GLU A 606 -18.15 9.95 -32.95
CA GLU A 606 -17.72 11.27 -32.47
C GLU A 606 -18.45 11.65 -31.17
N LEU A 607 -19.75 11.33 -31.09
CA LEU A 607 -20.49 11.51 -29.82
C LEU A 607 -19.90 10.66 -28.69
N ALA A 608 -19.50 9.41 -28.98
CA ALA A 608 -18.85 8.55 -27.98
C ALA A 608 -17.49 9.13 -27.51
N LYS A 609 -16.71 9.70 -28.41
CA LYS A 609 -15.44 10.40 -28.07
C LYS A 609 -15.69 11.66 -27.26
N ALA A 610 -16.62 12.50 -27.66
CA ALA A 610 -16.99 13.71 -26.95
C ALA A 610 -17.46 13.38 -25.51
N LEU A 611 -18.22 12.30 -25.32
CA LEU A 611 -18.63 11.83 -24.02
C LEU A 611 -17.43 11.35 -23.17
N ALA A 612 -16.47 10.63 -23.76
CA ALA A 612 -15.29 10.20 -23.02
C ALA A 612 -14.46 11.41 -22.54
N GLU A 613 -14.29 12.42 -23.39
CA GLU A 613 -13.58 13.64 -23.02
C GLU A 613 -14.31 14.45 -21.94
N ILE A 614 -15.63 14.63 -22.06
CA ILE A 614 -16.40 15.46 -21.13
C ILE A 614 -16.58 14.75 -19.77
N LEU A 615 -16.86 13.45 -19.78
CA LEU A 615 -17.14 12.67 -18.55
C LEU A 615 -15.90 12.21 -17.82
N PHE A 616 -14.81 11.97 -18.56
CA PHE A 616 -13.59 11.35 -18.05
C PHE A 616 -12.32 12.15 -18.43
N ASP A 617 -12.49 13.40 -18.91
CA ASP A 617 -11.45 14.40 -19.25
C ASP A 617 -10.39 13.95 -20.29
N ASP A 618 -10.59 12.80 -20.95
CA ASP A 618 -9.68 12.29 -21.97
C ASP A 618 -10.40 11.37 -22.96
N GLU A 619 -10.25 11.63 -24.26
CA GLU A 619 -10.77 10.75 -25.31
C GLU A 619 -10.21 9.31 -25.24
N ARG A 620 -9.01 9.13 -24.65
CA ARG A 620 -8.38 7.82 -24.47
C ARG A 620 -9.11 6.93 -23.47
N ASN A 621 -9.99 7.49 -22.65
CA ASN A 621 -10.88 6.74 -21.78
C ASN A 621 -12.08 6.12 -22.52
N MET A 622 -11.96 5.98 -23.87
CA MET A 622 -12.88 5.22 -24.69
C MET A 622 -12.28 3.86 -25.08
N ILE A 623 -12.90 2.79 -24.64
CA ILE A 623 -12.57 1.41 -25.02
C ILE A 623 -13.39 1.08 -26.27
N ARG A 624 -12.73 1.00 -27.44
CA ARG A 624 -13.38 0.64 -28.69
C ARG A 624 -13.13 -0.81 -29.04
N ILE A 625 -14.21 -1.56 -29.29
CA ILE A 625 -14.18 -2.96 -29.71
C ILE A 625 -15.03 -3.10 -30.98
N ASP A 626 -14.42 -3.58 -32.05
CA ASP A 626 -15.11 -3.87 -33.32
C ASP A 626 -15.72 -5.27 -33.26
N MET A 627 -17.04 -5.35 -33.30
CA MET A 627 -17.76 -6.61 -33.19
C MET A 627 -17.62 -7.49 -34.44
N SER A 628 -17.10 -6.99 -35.53
CA SER A 628 -16.74 -7.79 -36.69
C SER A 628 -15.62 -8.82 -36.41
N GLU A 629 -14.82 -8.59 -35.38
CA GLU A 629 -13.80 -9.55 -34.93
C GLU A 629 -14.39 -10.68 -34.06
N TYR A 630 -15.67 -10.57 -33.65
CA TYR A 630 -16.36 -11.48 -32.72
C TYR A 630 -17.57 -12.20 -33.35
N MET A 631 -17.45 -12.50 -34.64
CA MET A 631 -18.48 -13.20 -35.41
C MET A 631 -18.56 -14.69 -35.09
N GLU A 632 -17.49 -15.29 -34.60
CA GLU A 632 -17.40 -16.72 -34.32
C GLU A 632 -17.45 -17.02 -32.81
N LYS A 633 -18.01 -18.17 -32.44
CA LYS A 633 -18.19 -18.56 -31.04
C LYS A 633 -16.87 -18.58 -30.23
N HIS A 634 -15.79 -19.05 -30.85
CA HIS A 634 -14.50 -19.14 -30.15
C HIS A 634 -13.85 -17.78 -29.90
N THR A 635 -14.22 -16.73 -30.62
CA THR A 635 -13.67 -15.37 -30.41
C THR A 635 -14.29 -14.70 -29.18
N VAL A 636 -15.47 -15.14 -28.71
CA VAL A 636 -16.11 -14.59 -27.49
C VAL A 636 -15.24 -14.77 -26.25
N SER A 637 -14.49 -15.86 -26.15
CA SER A 637 -13.53 -16.08 -25.05
C SER A 637 -12.41 -15.04 -25.03
N ARG A 638 -12.11 -14.35 -26.13
CA ARG A 638 -11.15 -13.23 -26.15
C ARG A 638 -11.70 -11.98 -25.45
N LEU A 639 -13.02 -11.81 -25.40
CA LEU A 639 -13.66 -10.69 -24.68
C LEU A 639 -13.53 -10.84 -23.16
N ILE A 640 -13.78 -12.05 -22.63
CA ILE A 640 -13.89 -12.33 -21.20
C ILE A 640 -12.67 -13.06 -20.62
N GLY A 641 -11.79 -13.58 -21.47
CA GLY A 641 -10.66 -14.43 -21.09
C GLY A 641 -10.95 -15.92 -21.32
N ALA A 642 -9.91 -16.69 -21.61
CA ALA A 642 -10.00 -18.13 -21.81
C ALA A 642 -10.22 -18.85 -20.46
N PRO A 643 -11.03 -19.92 -20.42
CA PRO A 643 -11.18 -20.72 -19.21
C PRO A 643 -9.89 -21.49 -18.88
N PRO A 644 -9.75 -21.96 -17.62
CA PRO A 644 -8.56 -22.70 -17.19
C PRO A 644 -8.23 -23.89 -18.09
N GLY A 645 -6.99 -24.01 -18.51
CA GLY A 645 -6.50 -25.09 -19.37
C GLY A 645 -6.53 -24.80 -20.87
N TYR A 646 -6.99 -23.63 -21.30
CA TYR A 646 -6.93 -23.20 -22.70
C TYR A 646 -5.80 -22.19 -22.93
N VAL A 647 -5.30 -22.15 -24.18
CA VAL A 647 -4.26 -21.18 -24.60
C VAL A 647 -4.81 -19.75 -24.43
N GLY A 648 -4.03 -18.87 -23.82
CA GLY A 648 -4.43 -17.48 -23.54
C GLY A 648 -5.11 -17.26 -22.17
N TYR A 649 -5.13 -18.25 -21.27
CA TYR A 649 -5.67 -18.11 -19.92
C TYR A 649 -5.00 -16.98 -19.11
N ASP A 650 -3.68 -16.83 -19.25
CA ASP A 650 -2.90 -15.82 -18.53
C ASP A 650 -3.03 -14.39 -19.12
N GLU A 651 -3.49 -14.25 -20.35
CA GLU A 651 -3.58 -12.96 -21.05
C GLU A 651 -4.81 -12.12 -20.63
N GLY A 652 -5.82 -12.75 -19.99
CA GLY A 652 -7.06 -12.09 -19.64
C GLY A 652 -7.96 -11.79 -20.84
N GLY A 653 -9.17 -11.26 -20.62
CA GLY A 653 -10.08 -10.87 -21.70
C GLY A 653 -9.89 -9.41 -22.13
N GLN A 654 -10.01 -9.12 -23.43
CA GLN A 654 -9.82 -7.76 -23.97
C GLN A 654 -10.76 -6.74 -23.32
N LEU A 655 -12.04 -7.07 -23.19
CA LEU A 655 -13.00 -6.18 -22.55
C LEU A 655 -12.81 -6.13 -21.03
N THR A 656 -12.67 -7.28 -20.39
CA THR A 656 -12.55 -7.35 -18.92
C THR A 656 -11.26 -6.71 -18.41
N GLU A 657 -10.11 -6.92 -19.06
CA GLU A 657 -8.84 -6.29 -18.68
C GLU A 657 -8.84 -4.78 -18.97
N ALA A 658 -9.43 -4.33 -20.10
CA ALA A 658 -9.52 -2.92 -20.42
C ALA A 658 -10.37 -2.17 -19.38
N VAL A 659 -11.54 -2.70 -19.01
CA VAL A 659 -12.42 -2.11 -17.99
C VAL A 659 -11.80 -2.20 -16.58
N ARG A 660 -11.10 -3.29 -16.26
CA ARG A 660 -10.39 -3.40 -14.99
C ARG A 660 -9.32 -2.33 -14.81
N ARG A 661 -8.60 -1.99 -15.90
CA ARG A 661 -7.58 -0.92 -15.91
C ARG A 661 -8.19 0.47 -15.97
N HIS A 662 -9.32 0.62 -16.66
CA HIS A 662 -10.03 1.88 -16.84
C HIS A 662 -11.51 1.70 -16.46
N PRO A 663 -11.84 1.61 -15.15
CA PRO A 663 -13.20 1.36 -14.69
C PRO A 663 -14.17 2.51 -14.98
N TYR A 664 -13.63 3.69 -15.32
CA TYR A 664 -14.38 4.87 -15.76
C TYR A 664 -14.08 5.12 -17.23
N SER A 665 -14.91 4.57 -18.09
CA SER A 665 -14.70 4.62 -19.55
C SER A 665 -16.01 4.59 -20.33
N VAL A 666 -15.93 5.09 -21.55
CA VAL A 666 -16.96 4.84 -22.55
C VAL A 666 -16.60 3.57 -23.29
N ILE A 667 -17.46 2.58 -23.27
CA ILE A 667 -17.29 1.34 -24.02
C ILE A 667 -18.06 1.49 -25.33
N LEU A 668 -17.35 1.52 -26.44
CA LEU A 668 -17.91 1.59 -27.79
C LEU A 668 -17.82 0.21 -28.45
N LEU A 669 -18.97 -0.46 -28.59
CA LEU A 669 -19.10 -1.71 -29.34
C LEU A 669 -19.57 -1.36 -30.76
N ASP A 670 -18.62 -1.37 -31.70
CA ASP A 670 -18.90 -0.96 -33.08
C ASP A 670 -19.46 -2.12 -33.90
N GLU A 671 -20.45 -1.86 -34.74
CA GLU A 671 -21.14 -2.83 -35.61
C GLU A 671 -21.71 -4.06 -34.85
N ILE A 672 -22.48 -3.78 -33.78
CA ILE A 672 -23.00 -4.78 -32.85
C ILE A 672 -23.82 -5.90 -33.52
N GLU A 673 -24.47 -5.61 -34.68
CA GLU A 673 -25.23 -6.59 -35.47
C GLU A 673 -24.35 -7.71 -36.03
N LYS A 674 -23.05 -7.57 -36.10
CA LYS A 674 -22.12 -8.61 -36.60
C LYS A 674 -21.68 -9.58 -35.51
N ALA A 675 -21.95 -9.28 -34.25
CA ALA A 675 -21.52 -10.08 -33.12
C ALA A 675 -22.19 -11.46 -33.10
N HIS A 676 -21.44 -12.48 -32.65
CA HIS A 676 -22.01 -13.79 -32.38
C HIS A 676 -23.05 -13.73 -31.27
N ALA A 677 -24.05 -14.59 -31.31
CA ALA A 677 -25.18 -14.64 -30.34
C ALA A 677 -24.71 -14.75 -28.86
N ASP A 678 -23.59 -15.41 -28.59
CA ASP A 678 -23.02 -15.55 -27.23
C ASP A 678 -22.47 -14.23 -26.67
N VAL A 679 -22.10 -13.26 -27.51
CA VAL A 679 -21.72 -11.89 -27.07
C VAL A 679 -22.87 -11.22 -26.35
N PHE A 680 -24.09 -11.36 -26.87
CA PHE A 680 -25.30 -10.79 -26.24
C PHE A 680 -25.55 -11.39 -24.87
N ASN A 681 -25.28 -12.69 -24.68
CA ASN A 681 -25.40 -13.34 -23.36
C ASN A 681 -24.42 -12.76 -22.34
N VAL A 682 -23.21 -12.41 -22.77
CA VAL A 682 -22.20 -11.72 -21.94
C VAL A 682 -22.68 -10.30 -21.62
N LEU A 683 -23.17 -9.57 -22.61
CA LEU A 683 -23.66 -8.20 -22.42
C LEU A 683 -24.89 -8.13 -21.53
N LEU A 684 -25.79 -9.13 -21.56
CA LEU A 684 -26.92 -9.18 -20.63
C LEU A 684 -26.47 -9.14 -19.17
N GLN A 685 -25.41 -9.87 -18.80
CA GLN A 685 -24.89 -9.84 -17.44
C GLN A 685 -24.36 -8.46 -17.07
N VAL A 686 -23.68 -7.77 -18.01
CA VAL A 686 -23.17 -6.42 -17.81
C VAL A 686 -24.32 -5.41 -17.64
N LEU A 687 -25.35 -5.50 -18.49
CA LEU A 687 -26.48 -4.56 -18.49
C LEU A 687 -27.39 -4.73 -17.26
N ASP A 688 -27.50 -5.95 -16.71
CA ASP A 688 -28.36 -6.23 -15.55
C ASP A 688 -27.66 -6.01 -14.23
N ASP A 689 -26.48 -6.62 -14.07
CA ASP A 689 -25.76 -6.68 -12.78
C ASP A 689 -24.61 -5.65 -12.71
N GLY A 690 -24.31 -4.94 -13.80
CA GLY A 690 -23.16 -4.01 -13.87
C GLY A 690 -21.82 -4.69 -13.61
N ARG A 691 -21.72 -6.00 -13.77
CA ARG A 691 -20.50 -6.79 -13.51
C ARG A 691 -20.35 -7.93 -14.51
N LEU A 692 -19.13 -8.36 -14.70
CA LEU A 692 -18.80 -9.50 -15.54
C LEU A 692 -17.72 -10.34 -14.87
N THR A 693 -17.91 -11.66 -14.80
CA THR A 693 -16.86 -12.56 -14.29
C THR A 693 -15.94 -12.93 -15.43
N ASP A 694 -14.64 -12.69 -15.27
CA ASP A 694 -13.62 -13.02 -16.26
C ASP A 694 -13.29 -14.54 -16.27
N GLY A 695 -12.49 -14.97 -17.23
CA GLY A 695 -12.05 -16.36 -17.35
C GLY A 695 -11.23 -16.89 -16.18
N GLN A 696 -10.71 -16.00 -15.32
CA GLN A 696 -9.98 -16.34 -14.10
C GLN A 696 -10.88 -16.36 -12.86
N GLY A 697 -12.18 -16.10 -13.00
CA GLY A 697 -13.15 -16.07 -11.91
C GLY A 697 -13.17 -14.75 -11.13
N ARG A 698 -12.55 -13.68 -11.63
CA ARG A 698 -12.56 -12.35 -11.02
C ARG A 698 -13.78 -11.57 -11.51
N ASN A 699 -14.44 -10.85 -10.61
CA ASN A 699 -15.53 -9.96 -10.96
C ASN A 699 -14.97 -8.60 -11.41
N VAL A 700 -15.33 -8.20 -12.63
CA VAL A 700 -14.99 -6.88 -13.20
C VAL A 700 -16.24 -6.00 -13.11
N ASP A 701 -16.07 -4.79 -12.58
CA ASP A 701 -17.14 -3.82 -12.34
C ASP A 701 -17.33 -2.89 -13.54
N PHE A 702 -18.57 -2.84 -14.06
CA PHE A 702 -18.99 -1.99 -15.19
C PHE A 702 -19.92 -0.85 -14.76
N LYS A 703 -20.21 -0.69 -13.47
CA LYS A 703 -21.21 0.27 -12.96
C LYS A 703 -20.86 1.72 -13.29
N ASN A 704 -19.59 1.99 -13.47
CA ASN A 704 -19.07 3.33 -13.78
C ASN A 704 -18.74 3.50 -15.27
N THR A 705 -19.19 2.58 -16.14
CA THR A 705 -19.00 2.66 -17.59
C THR A 705 -20.25 3.15 -18.30
N LEU A 706 -20.05 3.81 -19.43
CA LEU A 706 -21.10 4.17 -20.38
C LEU A 706 -20.98 3.24 -21.60
N ILE A 707 -22.02 2.47 -21.90
CA ILE A 707 -21.99 1.49 -22.97
C ILE A 707 -22.71 2.04 -24.20
N ILE A 708 -22.03 2.13 -25.32
CA ILE A 708 -22.55 2.59 -26.59
C ILE A 708 -22.34 1.47 -27.61
N MET A 709 -23.41 1.03 -28.22
CA MET A 709 -23.42 0.04 -29.29
C MET A 709 -23.81 0.71 -30.59
N THR A 710 -22.95 0.70 -31.61
CA THR A 710 -23.31 1.27 -32.91
C THR A 710 -23.85 0.19 -33.84
N SER A 711 -24.82 0.57 -34.67
CA SER A 711 -25.35 -0.31 -35.69
C SER A 711 -25.73 0.47 -36.96
N ASN A 712 -25.56 -0.21 -38.08
CA ASN A 712 -25.94 0.30 -39.40
C ASN A 712 -27.27 -0.30 -39.89
N LEU A 713 -27.96 -1.07 -39.03
CA LEU A 713 -29.29 -1.65 -39.35
C LEU A 713 -30.29 -0.56 -39.67
N GLY A 714 -31.10 -0.79 -40.68
CA GLY A 714 -32.15 0.14 -41.09
C GLY A 714 -31.69 1.44 -41.71
N SER A 715 -30.36 1.62 -41.98
CA SER A 715 -29.81 2.85 -42.58
C SER A 715 -30.52 3.26 -43.86
N ALA A 716 -30.91 2.29 -44.71
CA ALA A 716 -31.63 2.58 -45.97
C ALA A 716 -33.06 3.10 -45.74
N GLU A 717 -33.74 2.63 -44.69
CA GLU A 717 -35.08 3.07 -44.32
C GLU A 717 -35.05 4.43 -43.62
N ILE A 718 -34.04 4.62 -42.72
CA ILE A 718 -33.78 5.91 -42.05
C ILE A 718 -33.53 7.02 -43.10
N MET A 719 -32.72 6.75 -44.13
CA MET A 719 -32.46 7.69 -45.20
C MET A 719 -33.70 7.96 -46.04
N LYS A 720 -34.50 6.94 -46.41
CA LYS A 720 -35.72 7.14 -47.22
C LYS A 720 -36.80 7.94 -46.48
N LYS A 721 -36.94 7.73 -45.13
CA LYS A 721 -37.95 8.43 -44.31
C LYS A 721 -37.38 9.74 -43.68
N GLN A 722 -36.23 10.19 -44.08
CA GLN A 722 -35.56 11.41 -43.55
C GLN A 722 -35.50 11.46 -42.02
N GLY A 723 -35.32 10.31 -41.41
CA GLY A 723 -35.25 10.19 -39.96
C GLY A 723 -36.59 10.18 -39.21
N GLN A 724 -37.71 10.32 -39.90
CA GLN A 724 -39.07 10.24 -39.34
C GLN A 724 -39.56 8.77 -39.33
N ILE A 725 -38.95 7.93 -38.47
CA ILE A 725 -39.33 6.53 -38.29
C ILE A 725 -40.06 6.41 -36.95
N SER A 726 -41.19 5.68 -36.91
CA SER A 726 -41.88 5.44 -35.65
C SER A 726 -41.04 4.50 -34.72
N ARG A 727 -41.18 4.65 -33.40
CA ARG A 727 -40.57 3.73 -32.46
C ARG A 727 -40.94 2.26 -32.72
N GLU A 728 -42.17 2.02 -33.15
CA GLU A 728 -42.66 0.68 -33.46
C GLU A 728 -41.96 0.07 -34.69
N ASP A 729 -41.73 0.84 -35.74
CA ASP A 729 -40.95 0.41 -36.91
C ASP A 729 -39.51 0.03 -36.55
N ILE A 730 -38.86 0.87 -35.71
CA ILE A 730 -37.50 0.62 -35.24
C ILE A 730 -37.42 -0.66 -34.40
N GLN A 731 -38.37 -0.82 -33.47
CA GLN A 731 -38.43 -1.98 -32.63
C GLN A 731 -38.68 -3.27 -33.42
N SER A 732 -39.59 -3.22 -34.40
CA SER A 732 -39.88 -4.34 -35.29
C SER A 732 -38.68 -4.76 -36.15
N MET A 733 -37.89 -3.78 -36.59
CA MET A 733 -36.65 -4.01 -37.34
C MET A 733 -35.55 -4.65 -36.47
N LEU A 734 -35.38 -4.14 -35.25
CA LEU A 734 -34.37 -4.65 -34.34
C LEU A 734 -34.67 -6.05 -33.81
N MET A 735 -35.97 -6.38 -33.64
CA MET A 735 -36.42 -7.72 -33.23
C MET A 735 -36.08 -8.84 -34.24
N GLN A 736 -35.71 -8.49 -35.48
CA GLN A 736 -35.25 -9.46 -36.48
C GLN A 736 -33.80 -9.91 -36.23
N PHE A 737 -33.00 -9.07 -35.54
CA PHE A 737 -31.56 -9.28 -35.32
C PHE A 737 -31.23 -9.55 -33.86
N PHE A 738 -31.95 -8.90 -32.94
CA PHE A 738 -31.71 -8.97 -31.51
C PHE A 738 -32.86 -9.65 -30.79
N ARG A 739 -32.53 -10.38 -29.74
CA ARG A 739 -33.56 -11.01 -28.88
C ARG A 739 -34.30 -9.91 -28.10
N PRO A 740 -35.62 -10.06 -27.86
CA PRO A 740 -36.42 -9.08 -27.11
C PRO A 740 -35.87 -8.80 -25.71
N GLU A 741 -35.32 -9.83 -25.06
CA GLU A 741 -34.76 -9.72 -23.72
C GLU A 741 -33.55 -8.79 -23.69
N PHE A 742 -32.69 -8.75 -24.74
CA PHE A 742 -31.58 -7.85 -24.86
C PHE A 742 -32.04 -6.39 -25.08
N LEU A 743 -32.97 -6.18 -25.97
CA LEU A 743 -33.50 -4.84 -26.26
C LEU A 743 -34.18 -4.21 -25.04
N ASN A 744 -34.85 -5.02 -24.20
CA ASN A 744 -35.48 -4.53 -22.96
C ASN A 744 -34.48 -4.14 -21.85
N ARG A 745 -33.18 -4.46 -21.99
CA ARG A 745 -32.14 -4.15 -21.01
C ARG A 745 -31.32 -2.91 -21.40
N VAL A 746 -31.42 -2.49 -22.65
CA VAL A 746 -30.82 -1.26 -23.14
C VAL A 746 -31.66 -0.07 -22.70
N ASP A 747 -31.01 0.98 -22.15
CA ASP A 747 -31.72 2.15 -21.61
C ASP A 747 -32.45 2.94 -22.71
N ASP A 748 -31.78 3.15 -23.88
CA ASP A 748 -32.46 3.81 -25.00
C ASP A 748 -31.87 3.42 -26.37
N ILE A 749 -32.69 3.55 -27.40
CA ILE A 749 -32.35 3.31 -28.80
C ILE A 749 -32.42 4.66 -29.52
N VAL A 750 -31.31 5.14 -29.96
CA VAL A 750 -31.12 6.49 -30.50
C VAL A 750 -30.91 6.42 -32.00
N VAL A 751 -31.73 7.13 -32.77
CA VAL A 751 -31.64 7.19 -34.24
C VAL A 751 -30.87 8.41 -34.66
N PHE A 752 -29.76 8.22 -35.35
CA PHE A 752 -28.96 9.26 -35.98
C PHE A 752 -29.57 9.57 -37.38
N LYS A 753 -29.93 10.83 -37.58
CA LYS A 753 -30.50 11.31 -38.82
C LYS A 753 -29.38 11.54 -39.85
N ALA A 754 -29.74 11.46 -41.16
CA ALA A 754 -28.81 11.88 -42.21
C ALA A 754 -28.51 13.37 -42.07
N LEU A 755 -27.26 13.74 -42.37
CA LEU A 755 -26.79 15.11 -42.22
C LEU A 755 -27.40 15.99 -43.34
N GLU A 756 -27.90 17.16 -42.98
CA GLU A 756 -28.35 18.19 -43.88
C GLU A 756 -27.19 19.02 -44.41
N LYS A 757 -27.37 19.69 -45.54
CA LYS A 757 -26.32 20.48 -46.22
C LYS A 757 -25.74 21.59 -45.30
N GLU A 758 -26.58 22.23 -44.51
CA GLU A 758 -26.15 23.27 -43.55
C GLU A 758 -25.25 22.69 -42.47
N GLN A 759 -25.62 21.52 -41.92
CA GLN A 759 -24.85 20.81 -40.93
C GLN A 759 -23.47 20.35 -41.45
N ILE A 760 -23.37 20.02 -42.74
CA ILE A 760 -22.10 19.66 -43.38
C ILE A 760 -21.16 20.87 -43.45
N ASN A 761 -21.69 22.07 -43.74
CA ASN A 761 -20.91 23.29 -43.72
C ASN A 761 -20.31 23.56 -42.31
N ASP A 762 -21.12 23.33 -41.29
CA ASP A 762 -20.66 23.51 -39.90
C ASP A 762 -19.59 22.46 -39.50
N ILE A 763 -19.72 21.24 -39.98
CA ILE A 763 -18.69 20.20 -39.79
C ILE A 763 -17.38 20.60 -40.46
N VAL A 764 -17.43 21.13 -41.68
CA VAL A 764 -16.24 21.61 -42.38
C VAL A 764 -15.58 22.75 -41.60
N LYS A 765 -16.36 23.71 -41.10
CA LYS A 765 -15.84 24.83 -40.27
C LYS A 765 -15.16 24.30 -39.02
N MET A 766 -15.75 23.28 -38.37
CA MET A 766 -15.22 22.68 -37.15
C MET A 766 -13.88 21.97 -37.42
N ILE A 767 -13.78 21.17 -38.51
CA ILE A 767 -12.52 20.49 -38.88
C ILE A 767 -11.44 21.52 -39.22
N LEU A 768 -11.78 22.59 -39.93
CA LEU A 768 -10.84 23.65 -40.27
C LEU A 768 -10.40 24.47 -39.05
N LYS A 769 -11.29 24.66 -38.06
CA LYS A 769 -10.96 25.28 -36.78
C LYS A 769 -9.98 24.43 -35.97
N GLU A 770 -10.22 23.11 -35.88
CA GLU A 770 -9.30 22.15 -35.24
C GLU A 770 -7.91 22.17 -35.89
N LEU A 771 -7.88 22.24 -37.23
CA LEU A 771 -6.63 22.41 -37.98
C LEU A 771 -5.95 23.74 -37.64
N GLY A 772 -6.71 24.86 -37.58
CA GLY A 772 -6.20 26.19 -37.23
C GLY A 772 -5.57 26.20 -35.83
N GLU A 773 -6.25 25.67 -34.83
CA GLU A 773 -5.72 25.56 -33.45
C GLU A 773 -4.43 24.71 -33.36
N ARG A 774 -4.31 23.68 -34.18
CA ARG A 774 -3.12 22.85 -34.29
C ARG A 774 -1.95 23.61 -34.92
N LEU A 775 -2.23 24.39 -35.97
CA LEU A 775 -1.24 25.23 -36.69
C LEU A 775 -0.76 26.40 -35.82
N GLU A 776 -1.66 27.01 -35.05
CA GLU A 776 -1.32 28.08 -34.12
C GLU A 776 -0.38 27.58 -33.02
N LYS A 777 -0.69 26.41 -32.42
CA LYS A 777 0.15 25.81 -31.36
C LYS A 777 1.53 25.34 -31.84
N GLN A 778 1.63 24.83 -33.06
CA GLN A 778 2.87 24.21 -33.55
C GLN A 778 3.75 25.17 -34.38
N LEU A 779 3.15 26.08 -35.12
CA LEU A 779 3.82 26.89 -36.12
C LEU A 779 3.54 28.39 -35.95
N ASP A 780 2.75 28.78 -34.95
CA ASP A 780 2.31 30.19 -34.75
C ASP A 780 1.64 30.76 -36.00
N LEU A 781 0.80 29.97 -36.69
CA LEU A 781 0.09 30.30 -37.90
C LEU A 781 -1.41 30.43 -37.67
N THR A 782 -2.01 31.55 -38.03
CA THR A 782 -3.47 31.74 -37.95
C THR A 782 -4.15 31.33 -39.23
N LEU A 783 -5.08 30.35 -39.19
CA LEU A 783 -5.83 29.89 -40.37
C LEU A 783 -7.22 30.54 -40.42
N VAL A 784 -7.56 31.20 -41.50
CA VAL A 784 -8.89 31.76 -41.79
C VAL A 784 -9.42 31.12 -43.08
N CYS A 785 -10.72 30.85 -43.15
CA CYS A 785 -11.35 30.24 -44.31
C CYS A 785 -12.43 31.14 -44.87
N SER A 786 -12.54 31.24 -46.20
CA SER A 786 -13.64 31.94 -46.88
C SER A 786 -14.89 31.06 -46.91
N ASP A 787 -16.09 31.66 -46.83
CA ASP A 787 -17.35 30.92 -46.88
C ASP A 787 -17.52 30.14 -48.20
N GLU A 788 -16.97 30.68 -49.32
CA GLU A 788 -16.98 29.99 -50.60
C GLU A 788 -16.11 28.71 -50.58
N ALA A 789 -14.95 28.74 -49.92
CA ALA A 789 -14.11 27.56 -49.78
C ALA A 789 -14.78 26.51 -48.87
N VAL A 790 -15.44 26.93 -47.79
CA VAL A 790 -16.21 26.03 -46.91
C VAL A 790 -17.34 25.36 -47.68
N ALA A 791 -18.13 26.11 -48.45
CA ALA A 791 -19.23 25.56 -49.24
C ALA A 791 -18.73 24.59 -50.34
N TYR A 792 -17.61 24.91 -50.99
CA TYR A 792 -16.98 24.00 -51.96
C TYR A 792 -16.50 22.68 -51.33
N LEU A 793 -15.84 22.76 -50.19
CA LEU A 793 -15.37 21.56 -49.46
C LEU A 793 -16.56 20.71 -48.98
N ALA A 794 -17.63 21.35 -48.54
CA ALA A 794 -18.84 20.67 -48.09
C ALA A 794 -19.54 19.93 -49.27
N ASP A 795 -19.73 20.61 -50.39
CA ASP A 795 -20.37 20.00 -51.59
C ASP A 795 -19.52 18.88 -52.22
N THR A 796 -18.19 19.06 -52.26
CA THR A 796 -17.30 18.04 -52.86
C THR A 796 -17.02 16.86 -51.93
N GLY A 797 -17.01 17.09 -50.62
CA GLY A 797 -16.65 16.09 -49.62
C GLY A 797 -17.84 15.32 -49.03
N PHE A 798 -19.08 15.68 -49.35
CA PHE A 798 -20.27 14.96 -48.92
C PHE A 798 -20.66 13.83 -49.87
N ASP A 799 -20.89 12.69 -49.33
CA ASP A 799 -21.46 11.51 -50.02
C ASP A 799 -22.68 11.04 -49.24
N PRO A 800 -23.88 10.95 -49.86
CA PRO A 800 -25.09 10.50 -49.19
C PRO A 800 -24.99 9.09 -48.54
N ALA A 801 -24.12 8.21 -49.08
CA ALA A 801 -23.91 6.87 -48.57
C ALA A 801 -22.89 6.83 -47.41
N PHE A 802 -21.91 7.70 -47.41
CA PHE A 802 -20.80 7.73 -46.48
C PHE A 802 -20.79 8.92 -45.52
N GLY A 803 -21.78 9.83 -45.65
CA GLY A 803 -21.93 11.02 -44.81
C GLY A 803 -20.74 11.96 -44.86
N ALA A 804 -20.30 12.45 -43.70
CA ALA A 804 -19.15 13.34 -43.55
C ALA A 804 -17.78 12.63 -43.55
N ARG A 805 -17.71 11.30 -43.68
CA ARG A 805 -16.44 10.54 -43.60
C ARG A 805 -15.42 10.92 -44.68
N PRO A 806 -15.83 11.21 -45.97
CA PRO A 806 -14.90 11.66 -47.02
C PRO A 806 -14.36 13.07 -46.79
N LEU A 807 -15.03 13.95 -46.03
CA LEU A 807 -14.65 15.33 -45.79
C LEU A 807 -13.25 15.46 -45.19
N LYS A 808 -12.94 14.70 -44.20
CA LYS A 808 -11.62 14.73 -43.52
C LYS A 808 -10.49 14.40 -44.51
N ARG A 809 -10.69 13.41 -45.38
CA ARG A 809 -9.73 13.06 -46.44
C ARG A 809 -9.60 14.17 -47.46
N LEU A 810 -10.72 14.79 -47.85
CA LEU A 810 -10.69 15.90 -48.80
C LEU A 810 -9.89 17.07 -48.26
N ILE A 811 -10.16 17.47 -47.00
CA ILE A 811 -9.44 18.59 -46.34
C ILE A 811 -7.94 18.27 -46.24
N VAL A 812 -7.55 17.05 -45.90
CA VAL A 812 -6.13 16.65 -45.92
C VAL A 812 -5.52 16.81 -47.30
N HIS A 813 -6.20 16.34 -48.35
CA HIS A 813 -5.65 16.37 -49.69
C HIS A 813 -5.63 17.76 -50.32
N THR A 814 -6.64 18.58 -50.01
CA THR A 814 -6.78 19.91 -50.69
C THR A 814 -6.21 21.05 -49.87
N VAL A 815 -6.33 21.00 -48.52
CA VAL A 815 -5.90 22.11 -47.65
C VAL A 815 -4.56 21.77 -46.98
N GLU A 816 -4.47 20.67 -46.21
CA GLU A 816 -3.25 20.35 -45.42
C GLU A 816 -2.04 20.11 -46.33
N ASN A 817 -2.18 19.32 -47.39
CA ASN A 817 -1.09 19.07 -48.33
C ASN A 817 -0.61 20.34 -49.07
N LEU A 818 -1.55 21.26 -49.43
CA LEU A 818 -1.21 22.50 -50.08
C LEU A 818 -0.50 23.47 -49.12
N LEU A 819 -1.01 23.56 -47.89
CA LEU A 819 -0.42 24.31 -46.80
C LEU A 819 1.00 23.83 -46.49
N GLY A 820 1.16 22.50 -46.34
CA GLY A 820 2.46 21.87 -46.07
C GLY A 820 3.49 22.19 -47.16
N ARG A 821 3.09 22.16 -48.43
CA ARG A 821 3.99 22.54 -49.56
C ARG A 821 4.42 24.00 -49.48
N LYS A 822 3.49 24.92 -49.23
CA LYS A 822 3.79 26.35 -49.09
C LYS A 822 4.64 26.69 -47.87
N ILE A 823 4.50 25.97 -46.78
CA ILE A 823 5.37 26.12 -45.60
C ILE A 823 6.78 25.59 -45.92
N VAL A 824 6.91 24.43 -46.53
CA VAL A 824 8.22 23.82 -46.85
C VAL A 824 8.94 24.65 -47.96
N SER A 825 8.22 25.25 -48.92
CA SER A 825 8.81 26.13 -49.93
C SER A 825 9.22 27.51 -49.38
N GLY A 826 8.84 27.83 -48.14
CA GLY A 826 9.15 29.13 -47.52
C GLY A 826 8.24 30.28 -47.97
N GLU A 827 7.17 29.98 -48.67
CA GLU A 827 6.14 30.94 -49.05
C GLU A 827 5.31 31.43 -47.85
N ILE A 828 5.13 30.57 -46.84
CA ILE A 828 4.42 30.88 -45.61
C ILE A 828 5.42 30.75 -44.44
N LYS A 829 5.50 31.76 -43.59
CA LYS A 829 6.39 31.83 -42.43
C LYS A 829 5.60 31.81 -41.12
N SER A 830 6.27 31.40 -40.04
CA SER A 830 5.74 31.47 -38.68
C SER A 830 5.30 32.89 -38.30
N GLY A 831 4.17 33.08 -37.62
CA GLY A 831 3.61 34.37 -37.24
C GLY A 831 2.66 34.99 -38.29
N GLU A 832 2.41 34.32 -39.42
CA GLU A 832 1.56 34.84 -40.49
C GLU A 832 0.11 34.37 -40.42
N THR A 833 -0.82 35.16 -40.95
CA THR A 833 -2.21 34.76 -41.14
C THR A 833 -2.42 34.29 -42.60
N VAL A 834 -2.95 33.08 -42.74
CA VAL A 834 -3.23 32.45 -44.03
C VAL A 834 -4.72 32.25 -44.23
N ARG A 835 -5.20 32.52 -45.43
CA ARG A 835 -6.61 32.38 -45.82
C ARG A 835 -6.79 31.31 -46.89
N VAL A 836 -7.68 30.34 -46.60
CA VAL A 836 -8.14 29.36 -47.59
C VAL A 836 -9.22 30.01 -48.46
N VAL A 837 -9.02 30.07 -49.76
CA VAL A 837 -9.92 30.68 -50.74
C VAL A 837 -10.23 29.74 -51.90
N LEU A 838 -11.34 29.96 -52.59
CA LEU A 838 -11.70 29.26 -53.80
C LEU A 838 -11.31 30.11 -55.04
N LYS A 839 -10.34 29.68 -55.82
CA LYS A 839 -9.95 30.33 -57.06
C LYS A 839 -10.17 29.41 -58.27
N ASN A 840 -10.93 29.87 -59.27
CA ASN A 840 -11.20 29.10 -60.48
C ASN A 840 -11.68 27.67 -60.23
N GLY A 841 -12.44 27.45 -59.16
CA GLY A 841 -12.95 26.12 -58.79
C GLY A 841 -11.95 25.19 -58.10
N VAL A 842 -10.81 25.70 -57.65
CA VAL A 842 -9.76 24.96 -56.90
C VAL A 842 -9.44 25.69 -55.60
N ILE A 843 -9.20 24.94 -54.52
CA ILE A 843 -8.77 25.53 -53.25
C ILE A 843 -7.34 26.07 -53.39
N ASP A 844 -7.13 27.30 -52.98
CA ASP A 844 -5.82 27.93 -52.87
C ASP A 844 -5.64 28.57 -51.48
N ILE A 845 -4.41 28.87 -51.11
CA ILE A 845 -4.05 29.47 -49.83
C ILE A 845 -3.31 30.79 -50.10
N GLU A 846 -3.83 31.85 -49.54
CA GLU A 846 -3.27 33.19 -49.65
C GLU A 846 -2.76 33.68 -48.31
N GLN A 847 -1.69 34.49 -48.31
CA GLN A 847 -1.30 35.25 -47.14
C GLN A 847 -2.25 36.45 -46.96
N VAL A 848 -2.70 36.69 -45.77
CA VAL A 848 -3.44 37.87 -45.37
C VAL A 848 -2.41 38.85 -44.80
N SER A 849 -2.10 39.88 -45.54
CA SER A 849 -1.16 40.95 -45.15
C SER A 849 -1.73 41.79 -44.00
#